data_b2b460cabebdaf9f30b06fa387959fd9
#
_entry.id   b2b460cabebdaf9f30b06fa387959fd9
#
_cell.length_a   1.000
_cell.length_b   1.000
_cell.length_c   1.000
_cell.angle_alpha   90.00
_cell.angle_beta   90.00
_cell.angle_gamma   90.00
#
_symmetry.space_group_name_H-M   'P 1'
#
loop_
_entity.id
_entity.type
_entity.pdbx_description
1 polymer ?
#
loop_
_entity_poly.entity_id
_entity_poly.type
_entity_poly.pdbx_seq_one_letter_code
_entity_poly.pdbx_strand_id
1 'polypeptide(L)'
;MKAEPHLASETPHDKVSCVHAETCGGCPLIHLPYPEQLAEKRGRVVGALSRFPALELIYTSAVEAAKPIAHYRTRAKLMVGAEGAIGLYARGGGHQLVDIEHCQVLAPAIVNVVDYIRAMLRDQASALGKLGVQEQDGAIRAIDVREVIDEVGAPPKLLVTLVVSRDVDLEPCKRAAEALVSHVPEVAGVSVNFHDGQSPQVLGNKSTHLLGATSLFDLLGRTKHLATFGSFAQAHRGQALAIHNAVFEHLKQLGRLSELRVLDLYGGSGAFALALAAEGATVKLIESFAPAVEQARLAATKLKLTISTECADTADALKLAIARNEKHDAIIVNPPRRGVSPFAREAIAQLSPQSIIYVSCNPDTLARDLDHFTRLGYAAASIKPFDMIPLTEEVETLAILRKAQVPPPRTIHEDEDILVIEKAAYEPAVGSASTPLSLTSRVRSIPGMSEAICVTRVDLATSGLVVFVKRPDLLDAWTKALDSESARRIYIAVVRGITPQKGAITRELRDGSRVHAARTRYRRLAVSSGHSVLRVIPEQERQHQLRRHLAAVGHTVLGDERYGHAPTNRYFEEKNGLDRLFLHCVRVEFEHVRRGQKLIVEAPLPGELRGVLERTSGAGTLKFLESKNALGHGGSSSLPPTPDELHDRGSALDVSATPTIIDSRRSSPEAAGDGRASVIYTPPDADDKKVD
;
A
#
# COMPACT_ATOMS: atom_id res chain seq x y z
N MET A 1 -52.23 3.69 -27.91
CA MET A 1 -50.95 3.04 -28.16
C MET A 1 -49.90 3.90 -27.48
N LYS A 2 -49.44 3.49 -26.31
CA LYS A 2 -48.32 4.14 -25.59
C LYS A 2 -47.05 3.46 -26.07
N ALA A 3 -46.12 4.25 -26.58
CA ALA A 3 -44.79 3.75 -26.99
C ALA A 3 -44.01 3.33 -25.73
N GLU A 4 -43.64 2.05 -25.65
CA GLU A 4 -42.64 1.55 -24.70
C GLU A 4 -41.28 2.15 -25.03
N PRO A 5 -40.46 2.56 -24.02
CA PRO A 5 -39.11 2.97 -24.27
C PRO A 5 -38.29 1.74 -24.65
N HIS A 6 -37.77 1.72 -25.87
CA HIS A 6 -36.76 0.76 -26.30
C HIS A 6 -35.54 0.83 -25.34
N LEU A 7 -35.41 -0.18 -24.48
CA LEU A 7 -34.13 -0.53 -23.87
C LEU A 7 -33.22 -0.99 -25.02
N ALA A 8 -32.34 -0.08 -25.47
CA ALA A 8 -31.28 -0.42 -26.39
C ALA A 8 -30.44 -1.53 -25.74
N SER A 9 -30.32 -2.65 -26.40
CA SER A 9 -29.41 -3.74 -26.03
C SER A 9 -27.96 -3.23 -26.20
N GLU A 10 -27.36 -2.75 -25.09
CA GLU A 10 -25.97 -2.37 -25.07
C GLU A 10 -25.13 -3.64 -25.31
N THR A 11 -24.49 -3.71 -26.45
CA THR A 11 -23.50 -4.74 -26.77
C THR A 11 -22.23 -4.52 -25.91
N PRO A 12 -21.50 -5.58 -25.48
CA PRO A 12 -20.35 -5.47 -24.57
C PRO A 12 -19.09 -4.79 -25.17
N HIS A 13 -19.20 -4.07 -26.29
CA HIS A 13 -18.08 -3.57 -27.07
C HIS A 13 -17.98 -2.05 -27.15
N ASP A 14 -18.79 -1.30 -26.42
CA ASP A 14 -18.85 0.14 -26.61
C ASP A 14 -17.64 0.86 -25.99
N LYS A 15 -16.91 1.57 -26.83
CA LYS A 15 -15.92 2.56 -26.41
C LYS A 15 -16.65 3.77 -25.85
N VAL A 16 -16.24 4.22 -24.66
CA VAL A 16 -16.70 5.50 -24.12
C VAL A 16 -15.98 6.62 -24.90
N SER A 17 -16.77 7.50 -25.55
CA SER A 17 -16.24 8.68 -26.22
C SER A 17 -16.15 9.85 -25.24
N CYS A 18 -15.01 10.52 -25.17
CA CYS A 18 -14.79 11.69 -24.31
C CYS A 18 -13.95 12.74 -25.04
N VAL A 19 -14.43 13.96 -25.06
CA VAL A 19 -13.74 15.09 -25.72
C VAL A 19 -12.39 15.43 -25.06
N HIS A 20 -12.21 15.04 -23.81
CA HIS A 20 -10.98 15.26 -23.04
C HIS A 20 -10.04 14.04 -23.02
N ALA A 21 -10.30 13.01 -23.82
CA ALA A 21 -9.56 11.73 -23.77
C ALA A 21 -8.05 11.89 -23.98
N GLU A 22 -7.63 12.83 -24.83
CA GLU A 22 -6.22 13.07 -25.16
C GLU A 22 -5.49 13.90 -24.10
N THR A 23 -6.19 14.74 -23.34
CA THR A 23 -5.59 15.71 -22.43
C THR A 23 -5.76 15.34 -20.96
N CYS A 24 -6.94 14.85 -20.57
CA CYS A 24 -7.28 14.55 -19.18
C CYS A 24 -6.60 13.26 -18.69
N GLY A 25 -6.00 13.32 -17.48
CA GLY A 25 -5.38 12.17 -16.83
C GLY A 25 -6.36 11.21 -16.13
N GLY A 26 -7.67 11.50 -16.11
CA GLY A 26 -8.66 10.75 -15.33
C GLY A 26 -8.99 9.35 -15.82
N CYS A 27 -8.81 9.08 -17.14
CA CYS A 27 -9.20 7.81 -17.79
C CYS A 27 -8.08 7.28 -18.70
N PRO A 28 -6.99 6.75 -18.14
CA PRO A 28 -5.81 6.32 -18.92
C PRO A 28 -6.09 5.18 -19.90
N LEU A 29 -7.08 4.33 -19.65
CA LEU A 29 -7.44 3.20 -20.54
C LEU A 29 -8.61 3.49 -21.50
N ILE A 30 -9.11 4.72 -21.59
CA ILE A 30 -10.28 5.06 -22.41
C ILE A 30 -10.08 4.75 -23.92
N HIS A 31 -8.82 4.68 -24.37
CA HIS A 31 -8.46 4.36 -25.75
C HIS A 31 -8.64 2.87 -26.09
N LEU A 32 -8.69 1.98 -25.08
CA LEU A 32 -8.86 0.54 -25.25
C LEU A 32 -10.34 0.15 -25.30
N PRO A 33 -10.72 -0.85 -26.11
CA PRO A 33 -12.01 -1.53 -25.98
C PRO A 33 -12.19 -2.11 -24.57
N TYR A 34 -13.42 -2.14 -24.08
CA TYR A 34 -13.67 -2.55 -22.69
C TYR A 34 -13.17 -3.98 -22.34
N PRO A 35 -13.30 -5.00 -23.20
CA PRO A 35 -12.69 -6.31 -22.92
C PRO A 35 -11.17 -6.27 -22.75
N GLU A 36 -10.47 -5.41 -23.47
CA GLU A 36 -9.02 -5.23 -23.35
C GLU A 36 -8.66 -4.55 -22.02
N GLN A 37 -9.45 -3.57 -21.56
CA GLN A 37 -9.28 -2.98 -20.22
C GLN A 37 -9.40 -4.04 -19.13
N LEU A 38 -10.36 -4.96 -19.22
CA LEU A 38 -10.52 -6.07 -18.28
C LEU A 38 -9.34 -7.05 -18.33
N ALA A 39 -8.82 -7.33 -19.54
CA ALA A 39 -7.64 -8.16 -19.71
C ALA A 39 -6.39 -7.53 -19.07
N GLU A 40 -6.19 -6.22 -19.26
CA GLU A 40 -5.11 -5.45 -18.65
C GLU A 40 -5.18 -5.51 -17.10
N LYS A 41 -6.35 -5.26 -16.53
CA LYS A 41 -6.57 -5.33 -15.08
C LYS A 41 -6.31 -6.73 -14.52
N ARG A 42 -6.76 -7.78 -15.22
CA ARG A 42 -6.45 -9.15 -14.85
C ARG A 42 -4.95 -9.41 -14.92
N GLY A 43 -4.29 -8.95 -15.99
CA GLY A 43 -2.84 -9.05 -16.18
C GLY A 43 -2.04 -8.44 -15.02
N ARG A 44 -2.47 -7.29 -14.51
CA ARG A 44 -1.86 -6.65 -13.32
C ARG A 44 -1.95 -7.53 -12.07
N VAL A 45 -3.12 -8.14 -11.81
CA VAL A 45 -3.29 -9.04 -10.65
C VAL A 45 -2.42 -10.28 -10.80
N VAL A 46 -2.47 -10.95 -11.97
CA VAL A 46 -1.65 -12.14 -12.27
C VAL A 46 -0.16 -11.80 -12.18
N GLY A 47 0.27 -10.68 -12.77
CA GLY A 47 1.66 -10.22 -12.73
C GLY A 47 2.16 -9.92 -11.31
N ALA A 48 1.30 -9.42 -10.42
CA ALA A 48 1.66 -9.24 -9.02
C ALA A 48 1.84 -10.57 -8.29
N LEU A 49 0.92 -11.51 -8.48
CA LEU A 49 0.97 -12.83 -7.85
C LEU A 49 2.17 -13.66 -8.33
N SER A 50 2.49 -13.64 -9.62
CA SER A 50 3.60 -14.41 -10.21
C SER A 50 4.99 -14.04 -9.70
N ARG A 51 5.13 -12.90 -9.01
CA ARG A 51 6.39 -12.53 -8.33
C ARG A 51 6.71 -13.39 -7.11
N PHE A 52 5.71 -14.13 -6.61
CA PHE A 52 5.83 -14.98 -5.43
C PHE A 52 5.63 -16.45 -5.83
N PRO A 53 6.66 -17.32 -5.66
CA PRO A 53 6.56 -18.73 -6.09
C PRO A 53 5.38 -19.50 -5.51
N ALA A 54 4.98 -19.17 -4.26
CA ALA A 54 3.83 -19.81 -3.62
C ALA A 54 2.47 -19.42 -4.24
N LEU A 55 2.44 -18.35 -5.04
CA LEU A 55 1.23 -17.78 -5.64
C LEU A 55 1.18 -17.91 -7.17
N GLU A 56 2.28 -18.31 -7.81
CA GLU A 56 2.43 -18.33 -9.27
C GLU A 56 1.36 -19.14 -9.98
N LEU A 57 0.93 -20.25 -9.39
CA LEU A 57 -0.05 -21.16 -9.98
C LEU A 57 -1.48 -20.92 -9.49
N ILE A 58 -1.73 -19.87 -8.70
CA ILE A 58 -3.07 -19.58 -8.20
C ILE A 58 -3.94 -19.05 -9.33
N TYR A 59 -5.06 -19.75 -9.55
CA TYR A 59 -6.04 -19.30 -10.54
C TYR A 59 -6.67 -17.98 -10.18
N THR A 60 -6.51 -16.99 -11.06
CA THR A 60 -7.19 -15.71 -10.99
C THR A 60 -8.35 -15.71 -11.97
N SER A 61 -9.58 -15.54 -11.48
CA SER A 61 -10.78 -15.52 -12.33
C SER A 61 -10.76 -14.36 -13.33
N ALA A 62 -11.70 -14.36 -14.28
CA ALA A 62 -11.97 -13.18 -15.09
C ALA A 62 -12.37 -12.01 -14.19
N VAL A 63 -12.07 -10.78 -14.62
CA VAL A 63 -12.51 -9.57 -13.91
C VAL A 63 -14.02 -9.48 -13.98
N GLU A 64 -14.67 -9.24 -12.84
CA GLU A 64 -16.11 -8.92 -12.81
C GLU A 64 -16.34 -7.58 -13.50
N ALA A 65 -17.00 -7.62 -14.66
CA ALA A 65 -17.23 -6.45 -15.49
C ALA A 65 -18.19 -5.47 -14.82
N ALA A 66 -17.87 -4.18 -14.90
CA ALA A 66 -18.74 -3.13 -14.39
C ALA A 66 -19.94 -2.86 -15.32
N LYS A 67 -21.06 -2.51 -14.72
CA LYS A 67 -22.25 -1.98 -15.40
C LYS A 67 -22.89 -0.90 -14.52
N PRO A 68 -23.04 0.33 -15.09
CA PRO A 68 -22.55 0.83 -16.38
C PRO A 68 -21.04 1.14 -16.34
N ILE A 69 -20.37 1.31 -17.50
CA ILE A 69 -18.97 1.73 -17.60
C ILE A 69 -18.81 3.27 -17.73
N ALA A 70 -19.92 3.97 -17.85
CA ALA A 70 -19.99 5.44 -17.89
C ALA A 70 -21.01 5.91 -16.84
N HIS A 71 -20.89 7.18 -16.42
CA HIS A 71 -21.81 7.79 -15.43
C HIS A 71 -21.96 7.05 -14.11
N TYR A 72 -20.95 6.26 -13.74
CA TYR A 72 -20.98 5.40 -12.56
C TYR A 72 -20.43 6.06 -11.30
N ARG A 73 -19.60 7.11 -11.46
CA ARG A 73 -18.82 7.67 -10.37
C ARG A 73 -19.66 8.55 -9.46
N THR A 74 -19.92 8.07 -8.26
CA THR A 74 -20.80 8.71 -7.28
C THR A 74 -20.07 9.69 -6.35
N ARG A 75 -18.77 9.90 -6.53
CA ARG A 75 -18.00 10.90 -5.82
C ARG A 75 -16.93 11.51 -6.70
N ALA A 76 -16.83 12.84 -6.67
CA ALA A 76 -15.82 13.60 -7.39
C ALA A 76 -15.10 14.57 -6.47
N LYS A 77 -13.77 14.53 -6.48
CA LYS A 77 -12.88 15.55 -5.92
C LYS A 77 -12.22 16.25 -7.11
N LEU A 78 -12.59 17.49 -7.36
CA LEU A 78 -12.17 18.24 -8.53
C LEU A 78 -11.41 19.49 -8.08
N MET A 79 -10.32 19.78 -8.77
CA MET A 79 -9.57 21.02 -8.57
C MET A 79 -10.27 22.16 -9.25
N VAL A 80 -10.12 23.35 -8.68
CA VAL A 80 -10.60 24.61 -9.24
C VAL A 80 -9.40 25.44 -9.63
N GLY A 81 -9.34 25.87 -10.90
CA GLY A 81 -8.25 26.64 -11.46
C GLY A 81 -8.71 27.99 -12.03
N ALA A 82 -7.78 28.67 -12.69
CA ALA A 82 -8.01 29.97 -13.29
C ALA A 82 -9.27 30.01 -14.16
N GLU A 83 -9.89 31.16 -14.29
CA GLU A 83 -11.10 31.41 -15.09
C GLU A 83 -12.31 30.51 -14.74
N GLY A 84 -12.32 29.97 -13.51
CA GLY A 84 -13.38 29.07 -13.04
C GLY A 84 -13.36 27.69 -13.66
N ALA A 85 -12.21 27.22 -14.18
CA ALA A 85 -12.01 25.88 -14.64
C ALA A 85 -12.19 24.88 -13.49
N ILE A 86 -12.93 23.77 -13.72
CA ILE A 86 -13.12 22.71 -12.74
C ILE A 86 -12.76 21.37 -13.38
N GLY A 87 -11.76 20.67 -12.78
CA GLY A 87 -11.33 19.44 -13.42
C GLY A 87 -10.25 18.63 -12.73
N LEU A 88 -9.50 17.93 -13.56
CA LEU A 88 -8.42 17.03 -13.18
C LEU A 88 -7.12 17.44 -13.86
N TYR A 89 -6.00 16.95 -13.36
CA TYR A 89 -4.70 17.22 -13.98
C TYR A 89 -4.52 16.48 -15.30
N ALA A 90 -3.72 17.09 -16.19
CA ALA A 90 -3.40 16.56 -17.51
C ALA A 90 -2.61 15.25 -17.44
N ARG A 91 -2.65 14.48 -18.54
CA ARG A 91 -1.81 13.29 -18.74
C ARG A 91 -0.32 13.67 -18.78
N GLY A 92 0.54 12.72 -18.41
CA GLY A 92 1.99 12.86 -18.55
C GLY A 92 2.69 13.63 -17.45
N GLY A 93 1.99 14.04 -16.41
CA GLY A 93 2.55 14.80 -15.29
C GLY A 93 2.54 16.32 -15.55
N GLY A 94 2.82 17.08 -14.51
CA GLY A 94 2.64 18.52 -14.50
C GLY A 94 1.34 18.90 -13.78
N HIS A 95 1.30 20.10 -13.25
CA HIS A 95 0.13 20.60 -12.49
C HIS A 95 -0.87 21.36 -13.40
N GLN A 96 -0.83 21.10 -14.71
CA GLN A 96 -1.79 21.73 -15.63
C GLN A 96 -3.17 21.14 -15.40
N LEU A 97 -4.14 21.99 -15.05
CA LEU A 97 -5.54 21.61 -14.89
C LEU A 97 -6.23 21.52 -16.27
N VAL A 98 -7.00 20.47 -16.45
CA VAL A 98 -7.91 20.30 -17.62
C VAL A 98 -9.32 20.57 -17.12
N ASP A 99 -10.01 21.56 -17.66
CA ASP A 99 -11.43 21.79 -17.38
C ASP A 99 -12.27 20.65 -18.02
N ILE A 100 -12.95 19.87 -17.18
CA ILE A 100 -13.68 18.67 -17.63
C ILE A 100 -15.18 18.92 -17.74
N GLU A 101 -15.58 19.71 -18.72
CA GLU A 101 -16.99 19.85 -19.07
C GLU A 101 -17.52 18.48 -19.58
N HIS A 102 -18.75 18.13 -19.20
CA HIS A 102 -19.43 16.89 -19.65
C HIS A 102 -18.65 15.59 -19.42
N CYS A 103 -18.04 15.44 -18.25
CA CYS A 103 -17.27 14.24 -17.90
C CYS A 103 -18.14 12.98 -17.96
N GLN A 104 -17.72 12.00 -18.79
CA GLN A 104 -18.48 10.77 -19.08
C GLN A 104 -18.51 9.77 -17.91
N VAL A 105 -17.63 9.90 -16.90
CA VAL A 105 -17.61 8.95 -15.78
C VAL A 105 -18.37 9.44 -14.55
N LEU A 106 -18.56 10.75 -14.40
CA LEU A 106 -19.31 11.33 -13.28
C LEU A 106 -20.81 11.04 -13.40
N ALA A 107 -21.48 10.77 -12.28
CA ALA A 107 -22.92 10.65 -12.22
C ALA A 107 -23.59 11.95 -12.70
N PRO A 108 -24.70 11.90 -13.42
CA PRO A 108 -25.35 13.09 -14.01
C PRO A 108 -25.63 14.20 -13.00
N ALA A 109 -26.10 13.86 -11.80
CA ALA A 109 -26.35 14.85 -10.76
C ALA A 109 -25.06 15.58 -10.32
N ILE A 110 -23.91 14.90 -10.31
CA ILE A 110 -22.62 15.53 -10.03
C ILE A 110 -22.23 16.48 -11.16
N VAL A 111 -22.42 16.08 -12.43
CA VAL A 111 -22.14 16.95 -13.58
C VAL A 111 -22.97 18.23 -13.47
N ASN A 112 -24.27 18.13 -13.21
CA ASN A 112 -25.18 19.28 -13.09
C ASN A 112 -24.73 20.29 -12.03
N VAL A 113 -24.37 19.81 -10.83
CA VAL A 113 -23.92 20.71 -9.75
C VAL A 113 -22.54 21.30 -10.04
N VAL A 114 -21.64 20.56 -10.69
CA VAL A 114 -20.31 21.05 -11.12
C VAL A 114 -20.47 22.16 -12.15
N ASP A 115 -21.36 21.99 -13.13
CA ASP A 115 -21.62 23.00 -14.16
C ASP A 115 -22.23 24.27 -13.56
N TYR A 116 -23.13 24.13 -12.58
CA TYR A 116 -23.68 25.28 -11.85
C TYR A 116 -22.60 26.00 -11.04
N ILE A 117 -21.73 25.28 -10.33
CA ILE A 117 -20.61 25.87 -9.58
C ILE A 117 -19.65 26.59 -10.55
N ARG A 118 -19.35 25.99 -11.70
CA ARG A 118 -18.52 26.61 -12.75
C ARG A 118 -19.12 27.92 -13.26
N ALA A 119 -20.41 27.96 -13.51
CA ALA A 119 -21.11 29.18 -13.90
C ALA A 119 -21.01 30.25 -12.81
N MET A 120 -21.20 29.89 -11.52
CA MET A 120 -21.04 30.82 -10.41
C MET A 120 -19.61 31.35 -10.29
N LEU A 121 -18.58 30.53 -10.54
CA LEU A 121 -17.18 30.97 -10.48
C LEU A 121 -16.83 31.96 -11.61
N ARG A 122 -17.42 31.79 -12.78
CA ARG A 122 -17.24 32.66 -13.97
C ARG A 122 -18.00 33.98 -13.85
N ASP A 123 -19.07 34.04 -13.06
CA ASP A 123 -19.84 35.26 -12.80
C ASP A 123 -19.26 36.03 -11.60
N GLN A 124 -18.52 37.09 -11.88
CA GLN A 124 -17.91 37.97 -10.84
C GLN A 124 -18.93 38.64 -9.91
N ALA A 125 -20.21 38.71 -10.28
CA ALA A 125 -21.27 39.23 -9.41
C ALA A 125 -21.77 38.18 -8.40
N SER A 126 -21.54 36.91 -8.68
CA SER A 126 -21.94 35.80 -7.82
C SER A 126 -21.16 35.73 -6.50
N ALA A 127 -21.65 34.92 -5.58
CA ALA A 127 -20.97 34.70 -4.29
C ALA A 127 -19.63 33.97 -4.46
N LEU A 128 -19.52 32.96 -5.35
CA LEU A 128 -18.29 32.23 -5.62
C LEU A 128 -17.32 33.03 -6.49
N GLY A 129 -17.83 33.79 -7.45
CA GLY A 129 -16.98 34.68 -8.27
C GLY A 129 -16.27 35.75 -7.44
N LYS A 130 -16.95 36.29 -6.41
CA LYS A 130 -16.34 37.24 -5.45
C LYS A 130 -15.28 36.60 -4.54
N LEU A 131 -15.40 35.32 -4.21
CA LEU A 131 -14.35 34.56 -3.48
C LEU A 131 -13.12 34.34 -4.33
N GLY A 132 -13.29 34.21 -5.64
CA GLY A 132 -12.23 33.94 -6.58
C GLY A 132 -11.56 32.59 -6.40
N VAL A 133 -10.70 32.22 -7.34
CA VAL A 133 -9.93 30.97 -7.32
C VAL A 133 -8.53 31.18 -6.76
N GLN A 134 -7.99 30.22 -6.06
CA GLN A 134 -6.70 30.31 -5.35
C GLN A 134 -5.53 30.68 -6.29
N GLU A 135 -5.51 30.18 -7.51
CA GLU A 135 -4.48 30.50 -8.50
C GLU A 135 -4.48 31.98 -8.94
N GLN A 136 -5.53 32.74 -8.65
CA GLN A 136 -5.72 34.16 -8.95
C GLN A 136 -5.92 35.01 -7.67
N ASP A 137 -5.17 34.67 -6.59
CA ASP A 137 -5.27 35.31 -5.29
C ASP A 137 -6.64 35.21 -4.60
N GLY A 138 -7.51 34.30 -5.06
CA GLY A 138 -8.80 34.00 -4.45
C GLY A 138 -8.72 32.88 -3.40
N ALA A 139 -9.88 32.44 -2.94
CA ALA A 139 -9.97 31.51 -1.82
C ALA A 139 -10.29 30.06 -2.22
N ILE A 140 -10.96 29.82 -3.36
CA ILE A 140 -11.45 28.49 -3.74
C ILE A 140 -10.35 27.68 -4.40
N ARG A 141 -10.13 26.47 -3.88
CA ARG A 141 -9.10 25.53 -4.33
C ARG A 141 -9.66 24.30 -5.06
N ALA A 142 -10.73 23.74 -4.52
CA ALA A 142 -11.28 22.48 -4.99
C ALA A 142 -12.75 22.33 -4.54
N ILE A 143 -13.41 21.33 -5.09
CA ILE A 143 -14.73 20.86 -4.64
C ILE A 143 -14.72 19.38 -4.40
N ASP A 144 -15.49 18.89 -3.41
CA ASP A 144 -15.78 17.47 -3.19
C ASP A 144 -17.30 17.30 -3.24
N VAL A 145 -17.77 16.55 -4.22
CA VAL A 145 -19.21 16.29 -4.43
C VAL A 145 -19.44 14.81 -4.26
N ARG A 146 -20.41 14.46 -3.42
CA ARG A 146 -20.83 13.08 -3.19
C ARG A 146 -22.31 12.90 -3.52
N GLU A 147 -22.62 11.97 -4.40
CA GLU A 147 -23.96 11.49 -4.66
C GLU A 147 -24.34 10.42 -3.63
N VAL A 148 -25.56 10.53 -3.12
CA VAL A 148 -26.15 9.63 -2.15
C VAL A 148 -27.52 9.17 -2.67
N ILE A 149 -27.79 7.89 -2.61
CA ILE A 149 -29.08 7.27 -2.94
C ILE A 149 -29.49 6.40 -1.76
N ASP A 150 -30.58 6.71 -1.12
CA ASP A 150 -31.04 6.02 0.09
C ASP A 150 -31.88 4.75 -0.18
N GLU A 151 -32.46 4.66 -1.39
CA GLU A 151 -33.23 3.49 -1.84
C GLU A 151 -33.06 3.27 -3.34
N VAL A 152 -33.23 2.04 -3.78
CA VAL A 152 -33.17 1.70 -5.21
C VAL A 152 -34.26 2.47 -5.97
N GLY A 153 -33.87 3.25 -6.99
CA GLY A 153 -34.79 4.06 -7.79
C GLY A 153 -35.16 5.42 -7.17
N ALA A 154 -34.67 5.74 -5.97
CA ALA A 154 -34.83 7.07 -5.41
C ALA A 154 -34.01 8.12 -6.16
N PRO A 155 -34.48 9.38 -6.26
CA PRO A 155 -33.70 10.45 -6.83
C PRO A 155 -32.41 10.68 -6.04
N PRO A 156 -31.27 10.94 -6.71
CA PRO A 156 -30.00 11.18 -6.06
C PRO A 156 -30.05 12.48 -5.23
N LYS A 157 -29.34 12.47 -4.10
CA LYS A 157 -29.06 13.66 -3.27
C LYS A 157 -27.56 13.92 -3.28
N LEU A 158 -27.17 15.19 -3.19
CA LEU A 158 -25.77 15.58 -3.21
C LEU A 158 -25.34 16.22 -1.89
N LEU A 159 -24.18 15.83 -1.41
CA LEU A 159 -23.42 16.55 -0.38
C LEU A 159 -22.25 17.26 -1.09
N VAL A 160 -22.23 18.58 -0.98
CA VAL A 160 -21.24 19.45 -1.63
C VAL A 160 -20.30 20.07 -0.60
N THR A 161 -19.00 19.93 -0.82
CA THR A 161 -17.97 20.59 0.03
C THR A 161 -17.17 21.56 -0.83
N LEU A 162 -17.18 22.83 -0.46
CA LEU A 162 -16.29 23.85 -1.00
C LEU A 162 -14.96 23.79 -0.25
N VAL A 163 -13.84 23.61 -0.95
CA VAL A 163 -12.51 23.58 -0.35
C VAL A 163 -11.86 24.95 -0.54
N VAL A 164 -11.57 25.60 0.57
CA VAL A 164 -11.09 26.98 0.60
C VAL A 164 -9.78 27.13 1.38
N SER A 165 -9.07 28.24 1.18
CA SER A 165 -7.93 28.61 2.02
C SER A 165 -8.36 28.87 3.47
N ARG A 166 -7.40 28.80 4.43
CA ARG A 166 -7.71 28.89 5.88
C ARG A 166 -8.42 30.17 6.30
N ASP A 167 -8.05 31.28 5.70
CA ASP A 167 -8.46 32.63 6.15
C ASP A 167 -9.49 33.22 5.17
N VAL A 168 -10.66 32.56 5.05
CA VAL A 168 -11.74 33.05 4.20
C VAL A 168 -12.92 33.56 5.03
N ASP A 169 -13.54 34.66 4.57
CA ASP A 169 -14.85 35.08 5.06
C ASP A 169 -15.91 34.03 4.65
N LEU A 170 -16.67 33.53 5.61
CA LEU A 170 -17.68 32.50 5.38
C LEU A 170 -18.99 33.04 4.80
N GLU A 171 -19.24 34.35 4.82
CA GLU A 171 -20.50 34.88 4.32
C GLU A 171 -20.70 34.70 2.80
N PRO A 172 -19.70 34.84 1.95
CA PRO A 172 -19.83 34.43 0.54
C PRO A 172 -20.06 32.91 0.38
N CYS A 173 -19.42 32.06 1.22
CA CYS A 173 -19.66 30.62 1.19
C CYS A 173 -21.09 30.23 1.57
N LYS A 174 -21.70 30.93 2.56
CA LYS A 174 -23.08 30.72 2.95
C LYS A 174 -24.06 31.12 1.84
N ARG A 175 -23.84 32.29 1.22
CA ARG A 175 -24.66 32.72 0.06
C ARG A 175 -24.53 31.77 -1.13
N ALA A 176 -23.34 31.21 -1.35
CA ALA A 176 -23.13 30.18 -2.35
C ALA A 176 -23.89 28.88 -2.01
N ALA A 177 -23.88 28.49 -0.75
CA ALA A 177 -24.67 27.33 -0.28
C ALA A 177 -26.17 27.53 -0.47
N GLU A 178 -26.70 28.74 -0.16
CA GLU A 178 -28.10 29.10 -0.39
C GLU A 178 -28.45 29.04 -1.87
N ALA A 179 -27.60 29.56 -2.75
CA ALA A 179 -27.79 29.49 -4.20
C ALA A 179 -27.75 28.04 -4.71
N LEU A 180 -26.83 27.22 -4.24
CA LEU A 180 -26.74 25.80 -4.60
C LEU A 180 -28.01 25.05 -4.22
N VAL A 181 -28.47 25.14 -2.97
CA VAL A 181 -29.67 24.42 -2.49
C VAL A 181 -30.94 24.91 -3.18
N SER A 182 -31.05 26.20 -3.56
CA SER A 182 -32.23 26.73 -4.21
C SER A 182 -32.31 26.44 -5.72
N HIS A 183 -31.18 26.33 -6.40
CA HIS A 183 -31.14 26.17 -7.86
C HIS A 183 -30.85 24.74 -8.33
N VAL A 184 -30.24 23.90 -7.49
CA VAL A 184 -29.91 22.50 -7.80
C VAL A 184 -30.70 21.60 -6.82
N PRO A 185 -31.87 21.08 -7.20
CA PRO A 185 -32.75 20.35 -6.29
C PRO A 185 -32.12 19.11 -5.63
N GLU A 186 -31.13 18.53 -6.27
CA GLU A 186 -30.39 17.38 -5.75
C GLU A 186 -29.46 17.75 -4.57
N VAL A 187 -29.07 19.02 -4.41
CA VAL A 187 -28.18 19.45 -3.32
C VAL A 187 -28.92 19.44 -1.99
N ALA A 188 -28.65 18.44 -1.18
CA ALA A 188 -29.26 18.25 0.13
C ALA A 188 -28.46 18.90 1.27
N GLY A 189 -27.14 19.12 1.09
CA GLY A 189 -26.33 19.77 2.09
C GLY A 189 -25.01 20.32 1.53
N VAL A 190 -24.55 21.41 2.15
CA VAL A 190 -23.31 22.08 1.77
C VAL A 190 -22.43 22.32 2.99
N SER A 191 -21.13 22.09 2.84
CA SER A 191 -20.08 22.38 3.83
C SER A 191 -18.92 23.14 3.20
N VAL A 192 -18.10 23.72 4.04
CA VAL A 192 -16.80 24.27 3.66
C VAL A 192 -15.70 23.48 4.36
N ASN A 193 -14.60 23.22 3.65
CA ASN A 193 -13.41 22.57 4.19
C ASN A 193 -12.21 23.50 4.03
N PHE A 194 -11.42 23.64 5.09
CA PHE A 194 -10.28 24.56 5.15
C PHE A 194 -8.97 23.81 4.86
N HIS A 195 -8.25 24.24 3.83
CA HIS A 195 -7.00 23.65 3.41
C HIS A 195 -5.83 24.63 3.58
N ASP A 196 -4.72 24.16 4.17
CA ASP A 196 -3.55 24.99 4.48
C ASP A 196 -2.51 25.11 3.34
N GLY A 197 -2.77 24.48 2.22
CA GLY A 197 -1.85 24.44 1.07
C GLY A 197 -0.64 23.51 1.23
N GLN A 198 -0.38 22.97 2.42
CA GLN A 198 0.82 22.15 2.68
C GLN A 198 0.61 20.65 2.45
N SER A 199 -0.63 20.19 2.49
CA SER A 199 -0.97 18.78 2.27
C SER A 199 -1.22 18.49 0.78
N PRO A 200 -0.77 17.34 0.23
CA PRO A 200 -1.13 16.90 -1.12
C PRO A 200 -2.57 16.38 -1.22
N GLN A 201 -3.27 16.23 -0.10
CA GLN A 201 -4.68 15.84 -0.08
C GLN A 201 -5.56 16.99 -0.56
N VAL A 202 -6.70 16.68 -1.18
CA VAL A 202 -7.67 17.69 -1.64
C VAL A 202 -8.39 18.34 -0.47
N LEU A 203 -8.71 17.57 0.57
CA LEU A 203 -9.39 18.03 1.78
C LEU A 203 -8.39 18.30 2.90
N GLY A 204 -8.57 19.41 3.58
CA GLY A 204 -7.88 19.71 4.85
C GLY A 204 -8.56 19.03 6.05
N ASN A 205 -8.02 19.27 7.23
CA ASN A 205 -8.42 18.58 8.47
C ASN A 205 -9.67 19.18 9.16
N LYS A 206 -10.14 20.36 8.74
CA LYS A 206 -11.26 21.07 9.38
C LYS A 206 -12.36 21.35 8.35
N SER A 207 -13.59 21.03 8.73
CA SER A 207 -14.78 21.36 7.96
C SER A 207 -15.80 22.09 8.83
N THR A 208 -16.62 22.93 8.21
CA THR A 208 -17.75 23.61 8.84
C THR A 208 -18.98 23.38 7.97
N HIS A 209 -20.07 22.92 8.58
CA HIS A 209 -21.36 22.83 7.93
C HIS A 209 -21.93 24.22 7.65
N LEU A 210 -22.50 24.44 6.47
CA LEU A 210 -23.10 25.71 6.06
C LEU A 210 -24.62 25.64 6.01
N LEU A 211 -25.18 24.67 5.30
CA LEU A 211 -26.63 24.60 5.03
C LEU A 211 -27.08 23.16 4.75
N GLY A 212 -28.32 22.85 5.07
CA GLY A 212 -29.01 21.59 4.72
C GLY A 212 -28.61 20.42 5.61
N ALA A 213 -28.58 19.21 5.04
CA ALA A 213 -28.29 17.97 5.76
C ALA A 213 -26.79 17.86 6.12
N THR A 214 -26.49 17.43 7.35
CA THR A 214 -25.12 17.13 7.79
C THR A 214 -24.70 15.70 7.44
N SER A 215 -25.69 14.81 7.26
CA SER A 215 -25.50 13.40 6.90
C SER A 215 -26.75 12.84 6.22
N LEU A 216 -26.56 11.84 5.38
CA LEU A 216 -27.63 11.15 4.68
C LEU A 216 -27.39 9.65 4.76
N PHE A 217 -28.46 8.84 4.70
CA PHE A 217 -28.29 7.42 4.45
C PHE A 217 -28.00 7.18 2.98
N ASP A 218 -27.00 6.35 2.72
CA ASP A 218 -26.55 5.95 1.38
C ASP A 218 -26.63 4.43 1.26
N LEU A 219 -27.35 3.93 0.27
CA LEU A 219 -27.39 2.51 -0.04
C LEU A 219 -26.15 2.14 -0.84
N LEU A 220 -25.20 1.49 -0.18
CA LEU A 220 -23.98 0.98 -0.81
C LEU A 220 -23.81 -0.50 -0.47
N GLY A 221 -23.58 -1.31 -1.51
CA GLY A 221 -23.55 -2.76 -1.31
C GLY A 221 -24.90 -3.27 -0.89
N ARG A 222 -24.96 -3.97 0.24
CA ARG A 222 -26.19 -4.62 0.74
C ARG A 222 -26.90 -3.84 1.87
N THR A 223 -26.37 -2.70 2.29
CA THR A 223 -26.93 -1.97 3.42
C THR A 223 -26.88 -0.46 3.23
N LYS A 224 -27.68 0.23 4.04
CA LYS A 224 -27.57 1.68 4.19
C LYS A 224 -26.48 2.00 5.20
N HIS A 225 -25.60 2.93 4.87
CA HIS A 225 -24.62 3.48 5.81
C HIS A 225 -24.72 5.00 5.83
N LEU A 226 -24.17 5.61 6.87
CA LEU A 226 -24.27 7.06 7.03
C LEU A 226 -23.17 7.75 6.20
N ALA A 227 -23.58 8.51 5.19
CA ALA A 227 -22.73 9.37 4.40
C ALA A 227 -22.63 10.75 5.03
N THR A 228 -21.39 11.25 5.18
CA THR A 228 -21.09 12.61 5.65
C THR A 228 -20.13 13.30 4.68
N PHE A 229 -19.94 14.61 4.86
CA PHE A 229 -18.96 15.36 4.10
C PHE A 229 -17.57 14.76 4.27
N GLY A 230 -16.84 14.57 3.16
CA GLY A 230 -15.49 14.02 3.17
C GLY A 230 -15.38 12.51 3.46
N SER A 231 -16.44 11.83 3.90
CA SER A 231 -16.39 10.39 4.19
C SER A 231 -16.15 9.54 2.93
N PHE A 232 -15.49 8.39 3.11
CA PHE A 232 -15.18 7.46 2.02
C PHE A 232 -16.45 6.93 1.35
N ALA A 233 -16.39 6.72 0.05
CA ALA A 233 -17.40 5.99 -0.73
C ALA A 233 -16.71 5.19 -1.83
N GLN A 234 -17.20 3.99 -2.11
CA GLN A 234 -16.80 3.21 -3.28
C GLN A 234 -17.21 3.96 -4.57
N ALA A 235 -16.33 3.90 -5.59
CA ALA A 235 -16.54 4.67 -6.80
C ALA A 235 -17.74 4.20 -7.62
N HIS A 236 -18.02 2.90 -7.58
CA HIS A 236 -19.04 2.24 -8.41
C HIS A 236 -20.00 1.41 -7.55
N ARG A 237 -21.27 1.82 -7.46
CA ARG A 237 -22.29 1.13 -6.62
C ARG A 237 -22.52 -0.33 -7.01
N GLY A 238 -22.60 -0.62 -8.32
CA GLY A 238 -22.79 -1.98 -8.82
C GLY A 238 -21.64 -2.91 -8.46
N GLN A 239 -20.42 -2.45 -8.55
CA GLN A 239 -19.24 -3.22 -8.16
C GLN A 239 -19.13 -3.42 -6.64
N ALA A 240 -19.48 -2.39 -5.86
CA ALA A 240 -19.57 -2.52 -4.41
C ALA A 240 -20.59 -3.61 -4.02
N LEU A 241 -21.77 -3.63 -4.66
CA LEU A 241 -22.76 -4.68 -4.44
C LEU A 241 -22.24 -6.06 -4.87
N ALA A 242 -21.53 -6.17 -5.99
CA ALA A 242 -20.96 -7.43 -6.47
C ALA A 242 -19.91 -7.99 -5.49
N ILE A 243 -19.05 -7.14 -4.92
CA ILE A 243 -18.10 -7.54 -3.86
C ILE A 243 -18.86 -8.00 -2.60
N HIS A 244 -19.83 -7.22 -2.13
CA HIS A 244 -20.65 -7.61 -0.98
C HIS A 244 -21.33 -8.97 -1.20
N ASN A 245 -21.93 -9.19 -2.37
CA ASN A 245 -22.56 -10.46 -2.71
C ASN A 245 -21.56 -11.62 -2.67
N ALA A 246 -20.36 -11.43 -3.26
CA ALA A 246 -19.33 -12.46 -3.26
C ALA A 246 -18.86 -12.81 -1.83
N VAL A 247 -18.69 -11.81 -0.96
CA VAL A 247 -18.35 -11.99 0.46
C VAL A 247 -19.47 -12.76 1.19
N PHE A 248 -20.72 -12.37 0.99
CA PHE A 248 -21.87 -13.02 1.62
C PHE A 248 -22.06 -14.46 1.18
N GLU A 249 -21.93 -14.73 -0.13
CA GLU A 249 -22.00 -16.10 -0.65
C GLU A 249 -20.90 -16.99 -0.08
N HIS A 250 -19.69 -16.44 0.10
CA HIS A 250 -18.63 -17.18 0.77
C HIS A 250 -18.93 -17.46 2.25
N LEU A 251 -19.41 -16.45 3.01
CA LEU A 251 -19.72 -16.61 4.42
C LEU A 251 -20.86 -17.63 4.65
N LYS A 252 -21.87 -17.69 3.78
CA LYS A 252 -22.93 -18.72 3.82
C LYS A 252 -22.39 -20.14 3.66
N GLN A 253 -21.23 -20.33 3.01
CA GLN A 253 -20.57 -21.65 2.91
C GLN A 253 -19.95 -22.09 4.25
N LEU A 254 -19.66 -21.14 5.16
CA LEU A 254 -19.11 -21.44 6.49
C LEU A 254 -20.22 -21.83 7.49
N GLY A 255 -21.45 -21.39 7.27
CA GLY A 255 -22.60 -21.64 8.13
C GLY A 255 -23.72 -20.62 7.95
N ARG A 256 -24.72 -20.67 8.82
CA ARG A 256 -25.76 -19.64 8.86
C ARG A 256 -25.17 -18.32 9.32
N LEU A 257 -25.46 -17.23 8.61
CA LEU A 257 -24.90 -15.92 8.93
C LEU A 257 -25.21 -15.50 10.38
N SER A 258 -26.39 -15.82 10.90
CA SER A 258 -26.79 -15.52 12.28
C SER A 258 -25.99 -16.27 13.37
N GLU A 259 -25.25 -17.30 13.00
CA GLU A 259 -24.41 -18.07 13.91
C GLU A 259 -22.92 -17.65 13.83
N LEU A 260 -22.55 -16.86 12.82
CA LEU A 260 -21.17 -16.45 12.58
C LEU A 260 -20.74 -15.25 13.45
N ARG A 261 -19.51 -15.35 13.95
CA ARG A 261 -18.78 -14.25 14.59
C ARG A 261 -17.77 -13.71 13.59
N VAL A 262 -17.99 -12.49 13.13
CA VAL A 262 -17.16 -11.87 12.09
C VAL A 262 -16.41 -10.67 12.67
N LEU A 263 -15.10 -10.60 12.41
CA LEU A 263 -14.26 -9.46 12.70
C LEU A 263 -14.05 -8.67 11.40
N ASP A 264 -14.46 -7.40 11.38
CA ASP A 264 -14.31 -6.49 10.24
C ASP A 264 -13.18 -5.50 10.53
N LEU A 265 -12.01 -5.76 9.93
CA LEU A 265 -10.79 -4.96 10.09
C LEU A 265 -10.70 -3.89 8.99
N TYR A 266 -10.28 -2.69 9.39
CA TYR A 266 -10.31 -1.51 8.51
C TYR A 266 -11.74 -1.24 8.02
N GLY A 267 -12.72 -1.45 8.92
CA GLY A 267 -14.14 -1.51 8.57
C GLY A 267 -14.76 -0.16 8.17
N GLY A 268 -14.02 0.96 8.28
CA GLY A 268 -14.48 2.29 7.91
C GLY A 268 -15.78 2.66 8.61
N SER A 269 -16.76 3.14 7.83
CA SER A 269 -18.13 3.45 8.31
C SER A 269 -19.06 2.23 8.40
N GLY A 270 -18.51 1.00 8.32
CA GLY A 270 -19.23 -0.23 8.61
C GLY A 270 -19.98 -0.86 7.44
N ALA A 271 -19.49 -0.71 6.21
CA ALA A 271 -20.19 -1.24 5.03
C ALA A 271 -20.45 -2.75 5.10
N PHE A 272 -19.46 -3.56 5.49
CA PHE A 272 -19.64 -4.98 5.73
C PHE A 272 -20.28 -5.26 7.07
N ALA A 273 -19.82 -4.60 8.15
CA ALA A 273 -20.31 -4.83 9.49
C ALA A 273 -21.82 -4.63 9.62
N LEU A 274 -22.36 -3.52 9.10
CA LEU A 274 -23.80 -3.23 9.13
C LEU A 274 -24.61 -4.22 8.28
N ALA A 275 -24.11 -4.59 7.10
CA ALA A 275 -24.77 -5.54 6.23
C ALA A 275 -24.86 -6.94 6.86
N LEU A 276 -23.80 -7.40 7.52
CA LEU A 276 -23.75 -8.69 8.20
C LEU A 276 -24.62 -8.69 9.47
N ALA A 277 -24.60 -7.60 10.23
CA ALA A 277 -25.47 -7.45 11.39
C ALA A 277 -26.97 -7.45 11.01
N ALA A 278 -27.33 -6.91 9.84
CA ALA A 278 -28.68 -6.96 9.31
C ALA A 278 -29.14 -8.39 9.00
N GLU A 279 -28.23 -9.31 8.69
CA GLU A 279 -28.48 -10.75 8.49
C GLU A 279 -28.33 -11.56 9.80
N GLY A 280 -28.14 -10.88 10.94
CA GLY A 280 -28.08 -11.48 12.28
C GLY A 280 -26.70 -11.93 12.75
N ALA A 281 -25.61 -11.71 11.98
CA ALA A 281 -24.25 -12.06 12.40
C ALA A 281 -23.80 -11.25 13.62
N THR A 282 -22.99 -11.87 14.47
CA THR A 282 -22.27 -11.15 15.54
C THR A 282 -21.04 -10.49 14.95
N VAL A 283 -21.02 -9.17 14.90
CA VAL A 283 -19.92 -8.43 14.22
C VAL A 283 -19.19 -7.50 15.17
N LYS A 284 -17.86 -7.56 15.13
CA LYS A 284 -16.96 -6.58 15.73
C LYS A 284 -16.24 -5.83 14.59
N LEU A 285 -16.31 -4.49 14.61
CA LEU A 285 -15.64 -3.60 13.68
C LEU A 285 -14.45 -2.94 14.36
N ILE A 286 -13.30 -2.94 13.71
CA ILE A 286 -12.08 -2.23 14.13
C ILE A 286 -11.68 -1.24 13.04
N GLU A 287 -11.55 0.03 13.42
CA GLU A 287 -11.13 1.13 12.54
C GLU A 287 -10.36 2.18 13.36
N SER A 288 -9.29 2.70 12.80
CA SER A 288 -8.46 3.73 13.47
C SER A 288 -8.98 5.15 13.34
N PHE A 289 -9.78 5.43 12.30
CA PHE A 289 -10.33 6.76 12.04
C PHE A 289 -11.63 6.99 12.83
N ALA A 290 -11.52 7.70 13.95
CA ALA A 290 -12.62 7.93 14.89
C ALA A 290 -13.93 8.44 14.23
N PRO A 291 -13.93 9.38 13.26
CA PRO A 291 -15.16 9.79 12.60
C PRO A 291 -15.88 8.67 11.85
N ALA A 292 -15.16 7.71 11.26
CA ALA A 292 -15.77 6.58 10.57
C ALA A 292 -16.40 5.60 11.56
N VAL A 293 -15.73 5.35 12.70
CA VAL A 293 -16.31 4.53 13.80
C VAL A 293 -17.60 5.15 14.32
N GLU A 294 -17.63 6.46 14.51
CA GLU A 294 -18.84 7.15 14.97
C GLU A 294 -19.98 7.08 13.94
N GLN A 295 -19.67 7.20 12.66
CA GLN A 295 -20.64 6.99 11.57
C GLN A 295 -21.23 5.58 11.61
N ALA A 296 -20.40 4.54 11.83
CA ALA A 296 -20.85 3.17 11.95
C ALA A 296 -21.78 2.98 13.16
N ARG A 297 -21.46 3.56 14.31
CA ARG A 297 -22.30 3.53 15.53
C ARG A 297 -23.65 4.20 15.31
N LEU A 298 -23.63 5.41 14.76
CA LEU A 298 -24.85 6.17 14.46
C LEU A 298 -25.73 5.45 13.44
N ALA A 299 -25.12 4.88 12.40
CA ALA A 299 -25.85 4.08 11.41
C ALA A 299 -26.49 2.84 12.06
N ALA A 300 -25.72 2.08 12.85
CA ALA A 300 -26.22 0.91 13.58
C ALA A 300 -27.43 1.28 14.47
N THR A 301 -27.30 2.35 15.27
CA THR A 301 -28.36 2.83 16.16
C THR A 301 -29.62 3.18 15.38
N LYS A 302 -29.50 3.96 14.29
CA LYS A 302 -30.65 4.37 13.47
C LYS A 302 -31.31 3.19 12.73
N LEU A 303 -30.51 2.20 12.33
CA LEU A 303 -30.98 0.98 11.65
C LEU A 303 -31.43 -0.10 12.65
N LYS A 304 -31.33 0.14 13.96
CA LYS A 304 -31.63 -0.82 15.06
C LYS A 304 -30.80 -2.11 14.93
N LEU A 305 -29.55 -1.99 14.50
CA LEU A 305 -28.57 -3.09 14.38
C LEU A 305 -27.64 -3.10 15.59
N THR A 306 -27.16 -4.29 15.95
CA THR A 306 -26.17 -4.46 17.01
C THR A 306 -24.81 -4.81 16.39
N ILE A 307 -23.83 -3.91 16.54
CA ILE A 307 -22.43 -4.15 16.21
C ILE A 307 -21.55 -3.72 17.38
N SER A 308 -20.45 -4.43 17.58
CA SER A 308 -19.37 -3.98 18.47
C SER A 308 -18.38 -3.15 17.67
N THR A 309 -17.95 -2.00 18.17
CA THR A 309 -16.99 -1.14 17.47
C THR A 309 -15.81 -0.78 18.37
N GLU A 310 -14.61 -0.81 17.82
CA GLU A 310 -13.37 -0.42 18.50
C GLU A 310 -12.61 0.59 17.64
N CYS A 311 -12.32 1.78 18.21
CA CYS A 311 -11.50 2.81 17.55
C CYS A 311 -10.04 2.61 17.98
N ALA A 312 -9.27 1.89 17.17
CA ALA A 312 -7.88 1.55 17.49
C ALA A 312 -7.07 1.25 16.22
N ASP A 313 -5.74 1.29 16.35
CA ASP A 313 -4.87 0.67 15.35
C ASP A 313 -5.14 -0.84 15.29
N THR A 314 -5.17 -1.38 14.08
CA THR A 314 -5.53 -2.78 13.84
C THR A 314 -4.58 -3.76 14.55
N ALA A 315 -3.27 -3.49 14.54
CA ALA A 315 -2.30 -4.39 15.18
C ALA A 315 -2.46 -4.41 16.70
N ASP A 316 -2.75 -3.26 17.32
CA ASP A 316 -2.95 -3.15 18.76
C ASP A 316 -4.26 -3.78 19.20
N ALA A 317 -5.34 -3.56 18.45
CA ALA A 317 -6.64 -4.19 18.71
C ALA A 317 -6.55 -5.73 18.60
N LEU A 318 -5.82 -6.24 17.60
CA LEU A 318 -5.61 -7.69 17.43
C LEU A 318 -4.80 -8.31 18.58
N LYS A 319 -3.79 -7.61 19.12
CA LYS A 319 -3.05 -8.06 20.32
C LYS A 319 -4.00 -8.23 21.51
N LEU A 320 -4.90 -7.28 21.72
CA LEU A 320 -5.92 -7.34 22.78
C LEU A 320 -6.91 -8.49 22.55
N ALA A 321 -7.35 -8.70 21.30
CA ALA A 321 -8.23 -9.81 20.93
C ALA A 321 -7.59 -11.17 21.25
N ILE A 322 -6.30 -11.33 20.94
CA ILE A 322 -5.52 -12.53 21.28
C ILE A 322 -5.45 -12.71 22.80
N ALA A 323 -5.07 -11.66 23.55
CA ALA A 323 -4.95 -11.70 25.00
C ALA A 323 -6.28 -12.07 25.69
N ARG A 324 -7.42 -11.67 25.11
CA ARG A 324 -8.77 -12.00 25.56
C ARG A 324 -9.26 -13.35 25.05
N ASN A 325 -8.47 -14.06 24.26
CA ASN A 325 -8.84 -15.34 23.62
C ASN A 325 -10.15 -15.22 22.80
N GLU A 326 -10.34 -14.07 22.13
CA GLU A 326 -11.51 -13.85 21.26
C GLU A 326 -11.51 -14.86 20.12
N LYS A 327 -12.68 -15.34 19.74
CA LYS A 327 -12.87 -16.30 18.63
C LYS A 327 -13.75 -15.70 17.56
N HIS A 328 -13.27 -15.79 16.32
CA HIS A 328 -13.96 -15.33 15.14
C HIS A 328 -13.98 -16.45 14.09
N ASP A 329 -15.14 -16.65 13.46
CA ASP A 329 -15.30 -17.68 12.43
C ASP A 329 -14.70 -17.18 11.10
N ALA A 330 -14.85 -15.89 10.82
CA ALA A 330 -14.25 -15.22 9.68
C ALA A 330 -13.68 -13.84 10.06
N ILE A 331 -12.64 -13.43 9.35
CA ILE A 331 -12.06 -12.07 9.44
C ILE A 331 -12.11 -11.44 8.06
N ILE A 332 -12.79 -10.31 7.94
CA ILE A 332 -12.80 -9.47 6.75
C ILE A 332 -11.68 -8.44 6.90
N VAL A 333 -10.91 -8.25 5.85
CA VAL A 333 -9.76 -7.33 5.82
C VAL A 333 -9.89 -6.45 4.58
N ASN A 334 -10.14 -5.16 4.77
CA ASN A 334 -10.25 -4.18 3.69
C ASN A 334 -9.27 -3.02 3.92
N PRO A 335 -7.95 -3.25 3.82
CA PRO A 335 -6.92 -2.32 4.23
C PRO A 335 -6.72 -1.20 3.21
N PRO A 336 -6.03 -0.09 3.58
CA PRO A 336 -5.56 0.91 2.63
C PRO A 336 -4.56 0.32 1.63
N ARG A 337 -4.18 1.10 0.61
CA ARG A 337 -3.27 0.67 -0.49
C ARG A 337 -1.96 0.03 -0.02
N ARG A 338 -1.48 0.35 1.18
CA ARG A 338 -0.27 -0.25 1.78
C ARG A 338 -0.46 -1.71 2.24
N GLY A 339 -1.68 -2.24 2.22
CA GLY A 339 -1.98 -3.59 2.69
C GLY A 339 -1.98 -3.69 4.23
N VAL A 340 -1.83 -4.91 4.73
CA VAL A 340 -1.82 -5.25 6.15
C VAL A 340 -0.39 -5.32 6.66
N SER A 341 -0.13 -4.76 7.84
CA SER A 341 1.21 -4.82 8.44
C SER A 341 1.61 -6.27 8.79
N PRO A 342 2.91 -6.62 8.80
CA PRO A 342 3.37 -7.97 9.14
C PRO A 342 2.82 -8.47 10.48
N PHE A 343 2.85 -7.61 11.51
CA PHE A 343 2.34 -7.95 12.84
C PHE A 343 0.83 -8.19 12.85
N ALA A 344 0.06 -7.43 12.08
CA ALA A 344 -1.37 -7.67 11.97
C ALA A 344 -1.68 -8.97 11.22
N ARG A 345 -0.92 -9.34 10.19
CA ARG A 345 -1.05 -10.64 9.50
C ARG A 345 -0.78 -11.82 10.44
N GLU A 346 0.29 -11.74 11.24
CA GLU A 346 0.61 -12.75 12.25
C GLU A 346 -0.51 -12.87 13.30
N ALA A 347 -1.00 -11.74 13.80
CA ALA A 347 -2.09 -11.71 14.78
C ALA A 347 -3.41 -12.27 14.21
N ILE A 348 -3.76 -11.95 12.96
CA ILE A 348 -4.91 -12.55 12.26
C ILE A 348 -4.77 -14.07 12.19
N ALA A 349 -3.60 -14.57 11.80
CA ALA A 349 -3.35 -16.01 11.73
C ALA A 349 -3.39 -16.67 13.11
N GLN A 350 -2.91 -16.01 14.16
CA GLN A 350 -2.94 -16.48 15.53
C GLN A 350 -4.37 -16.58 16.10
N LEU A 351 -5.28 -15.66 15.72
CA LEU A 351 -6.71 -15.77 16.03
C LEU A 351 -7.36 -16.99 15.37
N SER A 352 -6.70 -17.56 14.37
CA SER A 352 -7.05 -18.85 13.75
C SER A 352 -8.48 -18.91 13.20
N PRO A 353 -8.97 -17.92 12.41
CA PRO A 353 -10.29 -17.99 11.80
C PRO A 353 -10.40 -19.16 10.81
N GLN A 354 -11.63 -19.58 10.49
CA GLN A 354 -11.86 -20.57 9.44
C GLN A 354 -11.56 -19.99 8.04
N SER A 355 -11.82 -18.69 7.87
CA SER A 355 -11.55 -17.98 6.63
C SER A 355 -11.10 -16.55 6.88
N ILE A 356 -10.18 -16.08 6.02
CA ILE A 356 -9.80 -14.67 5.89
C ILE A 356 -10.33 -14.18 4.54
N ILE A 357 -11.08 -13.09 4.54
CA ILE A 357 -11.70 -12.48 3.37
C ILE A 357 -10.99 -11.16 3.13
N TYR A 358 -10.17 -11.10 2.11
CA TYR A 358 -9.31 -9.94 1.83
C TYR A 358 -9.83 -9.17 0.62
N VAL A 359 -10.24 -7.92 0.80
CA VAL A 359 -10.60 -6.98 -0.27
C VAL A 359 -9.43 -6.01 -0.45
N SER A 360 -8.92 -5.85 -1.66
CA SER A 360 -7.72 -5.04 -1.92
C SER A 360 -7.83 -4.22 -3.19
N CYS A 361 -7.48 -2.94 -3.08
CA CYS A 361 -7.33 -2.04 -4.23
C CYS A 361 -5.90 -2.00 -4.81
N ASN A 362 -4.97 -2.79 -4.27
CA ASN A 362 -3.57 -2.83 -4.73
C ASN A 362 -3.07 -4.27 -4.89
N PRO A 363 -2.92 -4.76 -6.13
CA PRO A 363 -2.46 -6.12 -6.39
C PRO A 363 -1.08 -6.46 -5.83
N ASP A 364 -0.15 -5.50 -5.80
CA ASP A 364 1.23 -5.73 -5.34
C ASP A 364 1.26 -6.03 -3.83
N THR A 365 0.58 -5.19 -3.03
CA THR A 365 0.50 -5.40 -1.58
C THR A 365 -0.36 -6.61 -1.23
N LEU A 366 -1.41 -6.89 -2.01
CA LEU A 366 -2.19 -8.11 -1.85
C LEU A 366 -1.31 -9.35 -2.05
N ALA A 367 -0.54 -9.42 -3.13
CA ALA A 367 0.32 -10.57 -3.42
C ALA A 367 1.35 -10.81 -2.30
N ARG A 368 1.99 -9.75 -1.80
CA ARG A 368 2.90 -9.82 -0.65
C ARG A 368 2.20 -10.37 0.60
N ASP A 369 1.01 -9.87 0.89
CA ASP A 369 0.27 -10.26 2.09
C ASP A 369 -0.22 -11.72 1.99
N LEU A 370 -0.69 -12.14 0.81
CA LEU A 370 -1.06 -13.53 0.54
C LEU A 370 0.14 -14.49 0.68
N ASP A 371 1.31 -14.11 0.15
CA ASP A 371 2.54 -14.90 0.31
C ASP A 371 2.92 -15.04 1.80
N HIS A 372 2.78 -13.97 2.59
CA HIS A 372 3.01 -14.07 4.03
C HIS A 372 1.98 -14.99 4.71
N PHE A 373 0.70 -14.88 4.36
CA PHE A 373 -0.34 -15.76 4.90
C PHE A 373 -0.10 -17.24 4.57
N THR A 374 0.51 -17.58 3.42
CA THR A 374 0.87 -18.99 3.14
C THR A 374 1.86 -19.54 4.15
N ARG A 375 2.82 -18.74 4.59
CA ARG A 375 3.77 -19.11 5.65
C ARG A 375 3.13 -19.17 7.04
N LEU A 376 1.97 -18.55 7.21
CA LEU A 376 1.18 -18.54 8.44
C LEU A 376 0.07 -19.60 8.45
N GLY A 377 0.03 -20.49 7.45
CA GLY A 377 -0.93 -21.59 7.39
C GLY A 377 -2.27 -21.25 6.73
N TYR A 378 -2.29 -20.25 5.85
CA TYR A 378 -3.46 -19.90 5.04
C TYR A 378 -3.10 -19.82 3.56
N ALA A 379 -3.86 -20.48 2.70
CA ALA A 379 -3.71 -20.38 1.26
C ALA A 379 -4.91 -19.69 0.63
N ALA A 380 -4.67 -18.95 -0.44
CA ALA A 380 -5.73 -18.35 -1.24
C ALA A 380 -6.49 -19.47 -1.99
N ALA A 381 -7.77 -19.61 -1.67
CA ALA A 381 -8.68 -20.56 -2.30
C ALA A 381 -9.38 -19.94 -3.52
N SER A 382 -9.48 -18.62 -3.59
CA SER A 382 -10.11 -17.90 -4.69
C SER A 382 -9.53 -16.49 -4.80
N ILE A 383 -9.26 -16.05 -6.03
CA ILE A 383 -8.86 -14.68 -6.38
C ILE A 383 -9.82 -14.18 -7.45
N LYS A 384 -10.61 -13.17 -7.11
CA LYS A 384 -11.60 -12.57 -8.01
C LYS A 384 -11.39 -11.06 -8.13
N PRO A 385 -10.92 -10.55 -9.28
CA PRO A 385 -10.83 -9.12 -9.55
C PRO A 385 -12.18 -8.51 -9.94
N PHE A 386 -12.36 -7.22 -9.63
CA PHE A 386 -13.55 -6.41 -9.93
C PHE A 386 -13.14 -5.10 -10.60
N ASP A 387 -13.86 -4.70 -11.62
CA ASP A 387 -13.66 -3.40 -12.28
C ASP A 387 -14.34 -2.28 -11.52
N MET A 388 -13.77 -1.89 -10.37
CA MET A 388 -14.34 -0.83 -9.50
C MET A 388 -14.29 0.56 -10.13
N ILE A 389 -13.32 0.83 -11.01
CA ILE A 389 -13.15 2.12 -11.69
C ILE A 389 -12.89 1.87 -13.17
N PRO A 390 -13.95 1.67 -13.97
CA PRO A 390 -13.85 1.57 -15.43
C PRO A 390 -13.02 2.67 -16.07
N LEU A 391 -12.40 2.40 -17.21
CA LEU A 391 -11.54 3.30 -17.98
C LEU A 391 -10.20 3.66 -17.30
N THR A 392 -9.90 3.05 -16.16
CA THR A 392 -8.62 3.23 -15.44
C THR A 392 -7.93 1.89 -15.24
N GLU A 393 -6.67 1.94 -14.81
CA GLU A 393 -5.90 0.75 -14.45
C GLU A 393 -6.26 0.17 -13.06
N GLU A 394 -7.08 0.85 -12.29
CA GLU A 394 -7.44 0.47 -10.93
C GLU A 394 -8.30 -0.81 -10.93
N VAL A 395 -7.96 -1.74 -10.06
CA VAL A 395 -8.67 -3.02 -9.90
C VAL A 395 -8.86 -3.30 -8.42
N GLU A 396 -10.07 -3.66 -8.04
CA GLU A 396 -10.35 -4.18 -6.70
C GLU A 396 -10.30 -5.70 -6.77
N THR A 397 -9.71 -6.35 -5.77
CA THR A 397 -9.52 -7.81 -5.79
C THR A 397 -10.01 -8.43 -4.49
N LEU A 398 -10.93 -9.37 -4.58
CA LEU A 398 -11.36 -10.21 -3.47
C LEU A 398 -10.55 -11.50 -3.46
N ALA A 399 -9.81 -11.73 -2.37
CA ALA A 399 -9.13 -12.99 -2.11
C ALA A 399 -9.78 -13.69 -0.91
N ILE A 400 -10.11 -14.96 -1.08
CA ILE A 400 -10.60 -15.83 -0.01
C ILE A 400 -9.49 -16.77 0.41
N LEU A 401 -9.08 -16.69 1.69
CA LEU A 401 -8.05 -17.57 2.22
C LEU A 401 -8.70 -18.59 3.19
N ARG A 402 -8.19 -19.80 3.13
CA ARG A 402 -8.57 -20.91 4.03
C ARG A 402 -7.34 -21.50 4.67
N LYS A 403 -7.51 -22.16 5.81
CA LYS A 403 -6.43 -22.91 6.46
C LYS A 403 -5.84 -23.93 5.48
N ALA A 404 -4.51 -23.97 5.45
CA ALA A 404 -3.76 -24.86 4.59
C ALA A 404 -2.47 -25.32 5.28
N GLN A 405 -1.88 -26.38 4.75
CA GLN A 405 -0.56 -26.78 5.19
C GLN A 405 0.48 -25.71 4.83
N VAL A 406 1.34 -25.37 5.78
CA VAL A 406 2.44 -24.44 5.53
C VAL A 406 3.42 -25.09 4.54
N PRO A 407 3.72 -24.46 3.39
CA PRO A 407 4.63 -25.05 2.43
C PRO A 407 6.07 -25.10 2.98
N PRO A 408 6.88 -26.11 2.59
CA PRO A 408 8.31 -26.13 2.93
C PRO A 408 8.98 -24.87 2.35
N PRO A 409 10.07 -24.38 2.98
CA PRO A 409 10.82 -23.27 2.43
C PRO A 409 11.57 -23.67 1.17
N ARG A 410 11.92 -22.70 0.33
CA ARG A 410 12.70 -22.93 -0.87
C ARG A 410 14.15 -23.28 -0.53
N THR A 411 14.57 -24.51 -0.83
CA THR A 411 15.95 -24.95 -0.70
C THR A 411 16.74 -24.55 -1.95
N ILE A 412 17.86 -23.84 -1.76
CA ILE A 412 18.75 -23.38 -2.83
C ILE A 412 19.93 -24.36 -3.00
N HIS A 413 20.43 -24.89 -1.89
CA HIS A 413 21.49 -25.91 -1.87
C HIS A 413 21.25 -26.89 -0.74
N GLU A 414 21.56 -28.15 -1.00
CA GLU A 414 21.51 -29.23 -0.03
C GLU A 414 22.65 -30.22 -0.27
N ASP A 415 23.31 -30.65 0.79
CA ASP A 415 24.27 -31.74 0.80
C ASP A 415 24.11 -32.62 2.08
N GLU A 416 25.11 -33.41 2.42
CA GLU A 416 25.04 -34.33 3.56
C GLU A 416 24.91 -33.61 4.91
N ASP A 417 25.51 -32.41 5.06
CA ASP A 417 25.65 -31.71 6.32
C ASP A 417 24.76 -30.48 6.44
N ILE A 418 24.48 -29.78 5.34
CA ILE A 418 23.84 -28.46 5.35
C ILE A 418 22.69 -28.33 4.38
N LEU A 419 21.84 -27.34 4.69
CA LEU A 419 20.85 -26.76 3.79
C LEU A 419 21.09 -25.24 3.70
N VAL A 420 21.05 -24.71 2.49
CA VAL A 420 20.97 -23.26 2.26
C VAL A 420 19.57 -22.93 1.77
N ILE A 421 18.86 -22.14 2.54
CA ILE A 421 17.44 -21.83 2.38
C ILE A 421 17.28 -20.35 2.02
N GLU A 422 16.33 -20.02 1.17
CA GLU A 422 15.91 -18.65 0.94
C GLU A 422 14.86 -18.22 1.97
N LYS A 423 15.24 -17.30 2.85
CA LYS A 423 14.36 -16.70 3.87
C LYS A 423 13.57 -15.54 3.26
N ALA A 424 12.28 -15.51 3.45
CA ALA A 424 11.45 -14.35 3.10
C ALA A 424 11.65 -13.18 4.10
N ALA A 425 11.28 -11.98 3.69
CA ALA A 425 11.19 -10.85 4.60
C ALA A 425 10.09 -11.08 5.64
N TYR A 426 10.29 -10.53 6.83
CA TYR A 426 9.38 -10.65 7.99
C TYR A 426 9.10 -12.10 8.43
N GLU A 427 9.88 -13.06 7.98
CA GLU A 427 9.87 -14.43 8.48
C GLU A 427 10.96 -14.58 9.55
N PRO A 428 10.63 -14.92 10.80
CA PRO A 428 11.63 -15.18 11.83
C PRO A 428 12.51 -16.37 11.42
N ALA A 429 13.84 -16.24 11.48
CA ALA A 429 14.73 -17.37 11.22
C ALA A 429 14.54 -18.48 12.28
N VAL A 430 14.40 -18.07 13.54
CA VAL A 430 14.15 -18.94 14.69
C VAL A 430 12.89 -18.46 15.40
N GLY A 431 12.02 -19.37 15.78
CA GLY A 431 10.78 -19.06 16.49
C GLY A 431 11.01 -18.74 17.97
N SER A 432 10.00 -18.13 18.57
CA SER A 432 9.89 -17.89 20.00
C SER A 432 8.57 -18.47 20.53
N ALA A 433 8.38 -18.43 21.84
CA ALA A 433 7.11 -18.86 22.44
C ALA A 433 5.90 -18.06 21.92
N SER A 434 6.10 -16.76 21.62
CA SER A 434 5.07 -15.88 21.08
C SER A 434 4.92 -15.97 19.54
N THR A 435 5.95 -16.46 18.84
CA THR A 435 5.97 -16.61 17.38
C THR A 435 6.49 -18.00 17.01
N PRO A 436 5.69 -19.05 17.19
CA PRO A 436 6.13 -20.43 16.96
C PRO A 436 6.41 -20.75 15.48
N LEU A 437 5.73 -20.06 14.57
CA LEU A 437 5.95 -20.20 13.14
C LEU A 437 7.22 -19.43 12.73
N SER A 438 8.18 -20.16 12.18
CA SER A 438 9.48 -19.62 11.78
C SER A 438 10.07 -20.44 10.63
N LEU A 439 11.11 -19.91 10.00
CA LEU A 439 11.86 -20.64 9.00
C LEU A 439 12.37 -21.97 9.54
N THR A 440 12.90 -21.99 10.79
CA THR A 440 13.36 -23.21 11.46
C THR A 440 12.23 -24.24 11.60
N SER A 441 11.02 -23.82 12.00
CA SER A 441 9.91 -24.77 12.14
C SER A 441 9.48 -25.34 10.79
N ARG A 442 9.54 -24.55 9.72
CA ARG A 442 9.28 -25.00 8.33
C ARG A 442 10.37 -25.94 7.82
N VAL A 443 11.64 -25.65 8.08
CA VAL A 443 12.76 -26.55 7.73
C VAL A 443 12.59 -27.88 8.45
N ARG A 444 12.27 -27.88 9.74
CA ARG A 444 12.06 -29.09 10.53
C ARG A 444 10.86 -29.92 10.14
N SER A 445 9.92 -29.35 9.38
CA SER A 445 8.81 -30.10 8.80
C SER A 445 9.19 -30.89 7.53
N ILE A 446 10.37 -30.64 6.95
CA ILE A 446 10.90 -31.43 5.83
C ILE A 446 11.32 -32.81 6.37
N PRO A 447 10.96 -33.92 5.71
CA PRO A 447 11.39 -35.25 6.11
C PRO A 447 12.91 -35.36 6.28
N GLY A 448 13.37 -35.87 7.43
CA GLY A 448 14.80 -35.99 7.75
C GLY A 448 15.46 -34.73 8.31
N MET A 449 14.73 -33.63 8.49
CA MET A 449 15.27 -32.35 8.96
C MET A 449 14.79 -31.95 10.38
N SER A 450 14.24 -32.87 11.15
CA SER A 450 13.67 -32.60 12.48
C SER A 450 14.64 -31.92 13.47
N GLU A 451 15.95 -32.18 13.31
CA GLU A 451 17.02 -31.66 14.16
C GLU A 451 17.76 -30.45 13.56
N ALA A 452 17.35 -29.99 12.38
CA ALA A 452 18.05 -28.90 11.68
C ALA A 452 18.13 -27.61 12.55
N ILE A 453 19.31 -26.98 12.54
CA ILE A 453 19.61 -25.78 13.32
C ILE A 453 20.06 -24.67 12.38
N CYS A 454 19.49 -23.48 12.54
CA CYS A 454 19.90 -22.28 11.83
C CYS A 454 21.24 -21.77 12.36
N VAL A 455 22.27 -21.71 11.50
CA VAL A 455 23.61 -21.26 11.88
C VAL A 455 23.76 -19.76 11.64
N THR A 456 23.26 -19.25 10.51
CA THR A 456 23.40 -17.84 10.16
C THR A 456 22.25 -17.00 10.73
N ARG A 457 22.57 -15.78 11.15
CA ARG A 457 21.57 -14.83 11.66
C ARG A 457 21.27 -13.78 10.58
N VAL A 458 20.01 -13.61 10.25
CA VAL A 458 19.51 -12.58 9.35
C VAL A 458 18.38 -11.85 10.04
N ASP A 459 18.39 -10.52 10.01
CA ASP A 459 17.33 -9.69 10.63
C ASP A 459 15.95 -10.09 10.11
N LEU A 460 14.92 -9.90 10.92
CA LEU A 460 13.52 -10.23 10.60
C LEU A 460 13.08 -9.63 9.26
N ALA A 461 13.34 -8.33 9.05
CA ALA A 461 12.94 -7.62 7.82
C ALA A 461 13.84 -7.91 6.61
N THR A 462 15.02 -8.49 6.81
CA THR A 462 15.96 -8.85 5.75
C THR A 462 15.58 -10.20 5.14
N SER A 463 15.70 -10.35 3.83
CA SER A 463 15.50 -11.62 3.12
C SER A 463 16.80 -12.17 2.53
N GLY A 464 16.78 -13.38 2.02
CA GLY A 464 17.88 -14.02 1.30
C GLY A 464 18.42 -15.27 1.96
N LEU A 465 19.63 -15.63 1.62
CA LEU A 465 20.23 -16.92 1.97
C LEU A 465 20.51 -17.06 3.46
N VAL A 466 20.10 -18.20 4.02
CA VAL A 466 20.31 -18.62 5.41
C VAL A 466 20.80 -20.07 5.41
N VAL A 467 21.84 -20.37 6.22
CA VAL A 467 22.46 -21.69 6.29
C VAL A 467 21.96 -22.44 7.54
N PHE A 468 21.54 -23.67 7.32
CA PHE A 468 21.19 -24.63 8.37
C PHE A 468 22.16 -25.80 8.37
N VAL A 469 22.51 -26.30 9.54
CA VAL A 469 23.11 -27.64 9.70
C VAL A 469 21.99 -28.66 9.93
N LYS A 470 22.15 -29.86 9.37
CA LYS A 470 21.14 -30.92 9.45
C LYS A 470 21.09 -31.59 10.82
N ARG A 471 22.22 -31.60 11.54
CA ARG A 471 22.38 -32.28 12.82
C ARG A 471 23.11 -31.39 13.83
N PRO A 472 22.79 -31.50 15.14
CA PRO A 472 23.40 -30.69 16.20
C PRO A 472 24.92 -30.88 16.33
N ASP A 473 25.43 -32.09 16.10
CA ASP A 473 26.86 -32.42 16.19
C ASP A 473 27.75 -31.65 15.21
N LEU A 474 27.16 -31.12 14.15
CA LEU A 474 27.84 -30.33 13.12
C LEU A 474 27.92 -28.83 13.43
N LEU A 475 27.15 -28.35 14.42
CA LEU A 475 26.92 -26.92 14.67
C LEU A 475 28.22 -26.14 14.89
N ASP A 476 29.09 -26.63 15.78
CA ASP A 476 30.35 -25.92 16.13
C ASP A 476 31.31 -25.79 14.96
N ALA A 477 31.46 -26.87 14.18
CA ALA A 477 32.36 -26.87 13.04
C ALA A 477 31.89 -25.91 11.94
N TRP A 478 30.59 -25.93 11.64
CA TRP A 478 30.00 -25.05 10.63
C TRP A 478 29.89 -23.60 11.08
N THR A 479 29.65 -23.34 12.38
CA THR A 479 29.71 -21.98 12.94
C THR A 479 31.10 -21.39 12.74
N LYS A 480 32.16 -22.15 13.06
CA LYS A 480 33.55 -21.71 12.85
C LYS A 480 33.88 -21.46 11.36
N ALA A 481 33.40 -22.31 10.47
CA ALA A 481 33.60 -22.14 9.03
C ALA A 481 32.90 -20.88 8.48
N LEU A 482 31.68 -20.61 8.95
CA LEU A 482 30.90 -19.44 8.54
C LEU A 482 31.35 -18.12 9.20
N ASP A 483 32.06 -18.18 10.32
CA ASP A 483 32.69 -17.03 11.00
C ASP A 483 34.16 -16.81 10.62
N SER A 484 34.71 -17.65 9.73
CA SER A 484 36.09 -17.55 9.26
C SER A 484 36.33 -16.30 8.41
N GLU A 485 37.58 -15.83 8.33
CA GLU A 485 37.97 -14.69 7.47
C GLU A 485 37.72 -14.94 5.97
N SER A 486 37.68 -16.20 5.53
CA SER A 486 37.37 -16.59 4.16
C SER A 486 35.87 -16.59 3.84
N ALA A 487 35.02 -16.67 4.87
CA ALA A 487 33.59 -16.65 4.69
C ALA A 487 33.08 -15.24 4.35
N ARG A 488 32.12 -15.17 3.45
CA ARG A 488 31.51 -13.90 3.02
C ARG A 488 30.03 -14.05 2.82
N ARG A 489 29.28 -13.03 3.26
CA ARG A 489 27.88 -12.85 2.95
C ARG A 489 27.71 -11.55 2.18
N ILE A 490 27.14 -11.63 1.00
CA ILE A 490 26.99 -10.50 0.08
C ILE A 490 25.54 -10.11 0.01
N TYR A 491 25.28 -8.85 0.31
CA TYR A 491 23.95 -8.27 0.29
C TYR A 491 23.82 -7.25 -0.84
N ILE A 492 22.63 -7.16 -1.42
CA ILE A 492 22.20 -6.03 -2.24
C ILE A 492 21.29 -5.15 -1.38
N ALA A 493 21.60 -3.85 -1.37
CA ALA A 493 20.83 -2.82 -0.70
C ALA A 493 20.57 -1.63 -1.62
N VAL A 494 19.42 -0.99 -1.52
CA VAL A 494 19.22 0.35 -2.08
C VAL A 494 19.18 1.34 -0.93
N VAL A 495 19.99 2.40 -1.04
CA VAL A 495 20.17 3.38 0.03
C VAL A 495 19.87 4.79 -0.44
N ARG A 496 19.44 5.63 0.50
CA ARG A 496 19.12 7.03 0.26
C ARG A 496 20.34 7.82 -0.24
N GLY A 497 20.16 8.57 -1.33
CA GLY A 497 21.18 9.44 -1.90
C GLY A 497 22.31 8.70 -2.64
N ILE A 498 23.25 9.47 -3.13
CA ILE A 498 24.38 8.96 -3.95
C ILE A 498 25.59 8.78 -3.05
N THR A 499 26.02 7.52 -2.86
CA THR A 499 27.22 7.18 -2.09
C THR A 499 28.50 7.36 -2.92
N PRO A 500 29.69 7.44 -2.31
CA PRO A 500 30.95 7.15 -3.00
C PRO A 500 30.90 5.78 -3.69
N GLN A 501 31.71 5.58 -4.76
CA GLN A 501 31.68 4.35 -5.55
C GLN A 501 32.07 3.11 -4.74
N LYS A 502 32.97 3.26 -3.77
CA LYS A 502 33.37 2.22 -2.80
C LYS A 502 33.68 2.85 -1.45
N GLY A 503 33.49 2.10 -0.38
CA GLY A 503 33.81 2.56 0.96
C GLY A 503 33.84 1.44 1.99
N ALA A 504 34.38 1.77 3.14
CA ALA A 504 34.33 0.95 4.34
C ALA A 504 33.84 1.79 5.51
N ILE A 505 32.89 1.27 6.26
CA ILE A 505 32.35 1.88 7.46
C ILE A 505 32.88 1.09 8.63
N THR A 506 33.77 1.70 9.41
CA THR A 506 34.33 1.11 10.63
C THR A 506 33.75 1.88 11.81
N ARG A 507 32.82 1.29 12.49
CA ARG A 507 32.12 1.90 13.62
C ARG A 507 31.74 0.82 14.62
N GLU A 508 31.97 1.11 15.90
CA GLU A 508 31.52 0.24 16.97
C GLU A 508 29.99 0.26 17.09
N LEU A 509 29.42 -0.92 17.34
CA LEU A 509 27.99 -1.08 17.55
C LEU A 509 27.74 -1.45 19.02
N ARG A 510 26.81 -0.74 19.64
CA ARG A 510 26.38 -1.00 21.02
C ARG A 510 25.12 -1.87 21.04
N ASP A 511 25.18 -2.92 21.82
CA ASP A 511 24.04 -3.79 22.11
C ASP A 511 23.90 -3.87 23.65
N GLY A 512 22.99 -3.09 24.20
CA GLY A 512 22.93 -2.84 25.65
C GLY A 512 24.21 -2.17 26.17
N SER A 513 24.84 -2.76 27.17
CA SER A 513 26.12 -2.31 27.74
C SER A 513 27.35 -2.78 26.95
N ARG A 514 27.21 -3.70 26.02
CA ARG A 514 28.33 -4.29 25.26
C ARG A 514 28.64 -3.47 24.02
N VAL A 515 29.92 -3.23 23.78
CA VAL A 515 30.42 -2.55 22.58
C VAL A 515 31.16 -3.57 21.71
N HIS A 516 30.81 -3.63 20.45
CA HIS A 516 31.37 -4.58 19.49
C HIS A 516 32.00 -3.83 18.33
N ALA A 517 33.26 -4.15 18.02
CA ALA A 517 33.88 -3.70 16.78
C ALA A 517 33.12 -4.29 15.59
N ALA A 518 32.87 -3.45 14.61
CA ALA A 518 32.19 -3.87 13.39
C ALA A 518 32.72 -3.07 12.18
N ARG A 519 32.83 -3.76 11.05
CA ARG A 519 33.25 -3.18 9.78
C ARG A 519 32.35 -3.67 8.66
N THR A 520 31.95 -2.75 7.79
CA THR A 520 31.10 -3.03 6.61
C THR A 520 31.73 -2.41 5.39
N ARG A 521 32.00 -3.22 4.36
CA ARG A 521 32.45 -2.74 3.05
C ARG A 521 31.28 -2.63 2.08
N TYR A 522 31.30 -1.62 1.23
CA TYR A 522 30.34 -1.49 0.17
C TYR A 522 30.96 -1.05 -1.14
N ARG A 523 30.27 -1.38 -2.24
CA ARG A 523 30.53 -0.87 -3.59
C ARG A 523 29.19 -0.49 -4.22
N ARG A 524 29.12 0.74 -4.76
CA ARG A 524 27.98 1.17 -5.55
C ARG A 524 28.02 0.48 -6.90
N LEU A 525 26.92 -0.17 -7.25
CA LEU A 525 26.72 -0.91 -8.50
C LEU A 525 26.02 -0.06 -9.53
N ALA A 526 25.05 0.76 -9.09
CA ALA A 526 24.23 1.62 -9.93
C ALA A 526 23.68 2.80 -9.13
N VAL A 527 23.10 3.77 -9.83
CA VAL A 527 22.25 4.83 -9.28
C VAL A 527 20.85 4.63 -9.87
N SER A 528 19.84 4.68 -9.03
CA SER A 528 18.43 4.47 -9.37
C SER A 528 17.60 5.58 -8.74
N SER A 529 16.96 6.43 -9.55
CA SER A 529 16.15 7.57 -9.10
C SER A 529 16.84 8.42 -8.01
N GLY A 530 18.13 8.76 -8.19
CA GLY A 530 18.91 9.53 -7.23
C GLY A 530 19.35 8.76 -5.97
N HIS A 531 19.23 7.44 -5.97
CA HIS A 531 19.56 6.54 -4.86
C HIS A 531 20.59 5.49 -5.28
N SER A 532 21.43 5.05 -4.37
CA SER A 532 22.52 4.11 -4.69
C SER A 532 22.07 2.66 -4.51
N VAL A 533 22.30 1.84 -5.53
CA VAL A 533 22.25 0.38 -5.45
C VAL A 533 23.61 -0.13 -5.04
N LEU A 534 23.70 -0.77 -3.89
CA LEU A 534 24.96 -1.19 -3.29
C LEU A 534 25.09 -2.71 -3.21
N ARG A 535 26.29 -3.20 -3.47
CA ARG A 535 26.79 -4.47 -2.94
C ARG A 535 27.42 -4.19 -1.58
N VAL A 536 26.95 -4.88 -0.53
CA VAL A 536 27.38 -4.64 0.86
C VAL A 536 27.88 -5.96 1.47
N ILE A 537 29.00 -5.90 2.18
CA ILE A 537 29.64 -7.07 2.79
C ILE A 537 29.98 -6.71 4.24
N PRO A 538 29.34 -7.32 5.24
CA PRO A 538 29.80 -7.24 6.64
C PRO A 538 31.05 -8.10 6.82
N GLU A 539 32.04 -7.62 7.58
CA GLU A 539 33.21 -8.43 7.98
C GLU A 539 32.96 -9.19 9.31
N GLN A 540 32.03 -8.71 10.09
CA GLN A 540 31.47 -9.38 11.27
C GLN A 540 29.95 -9.39 11.15
N GLU A 541 29.25 -10.20 11.93
CA GLU A 541 27.80 -10.19 11.98
C GLU A 541 27.30 -9.73 13.35
N ARG A 542 26.81 -8.50 13.40
CA ARG A 542 26.18 -7.90 14.58
C ARG A 542 24.73 -7.52 14.24
N GLN A 543 23.91 -7.45 15.26
CA GLN A 543 22.49 -7.14 15.10
C GLN A 543 22.30 -5.82 14.36
N HIS A 544 21.55 -5.86 13.27
CA HIS A 544 21.25 -4.73 12.37
C HIS A 544 22.51 -4.01 11.85
N GLN A 545 23.67 -4.69 11.77
CA GLN A 545 24.95 -4.03 11.43
C GLN A 545 24.89 -3.20 10.16
N LEU A 546 24.44 -3.78 9.05
CA LEU A 546 24.42 -3.10 7.76
C LEU A 546 23.51 -1.87 7.80
N ARG A 547 22.34 -2.00 8.41
CA ARG A 547 21.35 -0.93 8.55
C ARG A 547 21.87 0.23 9.39
N ARG A 548 22.47 -0.08 10.54
CA ARG A 548 23.05 0.91 11.49
C ARG A 548 24.28 1.60 10.88
N HIS A 549 25.15 0.88 10.20
CA HIS A 549 26.35 1.44 9.56
C HIS A 549 25.98 2.40 8.43
N LEU A 550 25.10 1.98 7.51
CA LEU A 550 24.64 2.80 6.40
C LEU A 550 23.88 4.05 6.88
N ALA A 551 23.05 3.92 7.90
CA ALA A 551 22.38 5.05 8.53
C ALA A 551 23.36 6.04 9.17
N ALA A 552 24.42 5.54 9.82
CA ALA A 552 25.42 6.37 10.49
C ALA A 552 26.24 7.25 9.55
N VAL A 553 26.30 6.91 8.27
CA VAL A 553 26.97 7.73 7.21
C VAL A 553 25.97 8.50 6.36
N GLY A 554 24.68 8.58 6.78
CA GLY A 554 23.65 9.37 6.11
C GLY A 554 22.97 8.68 4.93
N HIS A 555 23.31 7.42 4.64
CA HIS A 555 22.79 6.62 3.53
C HIS A 555 21.90 5.48 4.05
N THR A 556 20.74 5.84 4.63
CA THR A 556 19.81 4.85 5.19
C THR A 556 19.29 3.90 4.12
N VAL A 557 19.11 2.62 4.46
CA VAL A 557 18.50 1.64 3.56
C VAL A 557 17.04 2.03 3.30
N LEU A 558 16.60 1.96 2.05
CA LEU A 558 15.21 2.27 1.69
C LEU A 558 14.27 1.22 2.29
N GLY A 559 13.10 1.66 2.73
CA GLY A 559 12.12 0.80 3.40
C GLY A 559 12.52 0.40 4.83
N ASP A 560 13.58 0.98 5.41
CA ASP A 560 13.93 0.74 6.80
C ASP A 560 13.04 1.57 7.74
N GLU A 561 12.13 0.90 8.45
CA GLU A 561 11.22 1.56 9.39
C GLU A 561 11.92 2.09 10.64
N ARG A 562 13.03 1.45 11.06
CA ARG A 562 13.71 1.78 12.32
C ARG A 562 14.82 2.82 12.17
N TYR A 563 15.63 2.70 11.12
CA TYR A 563 16.81 3.56 10.89
C TYR A 563 16.66 4.43 9.64
N GLY A 564 15.56 4.32 8.93
CA GLY A 564 15.32 4.92 7.63
C GLY A 564 14.86 6.38 7.72
N HIS A 565 14.62 6.97 6.55
CA HIS A 565 14.08 8.31 6.40
C HIS A 565 12.61 8.21 5.98
N ALA A 566 11.70 8.49 6.90
CA ALA A 566 10.26 8.28 6.72
C ALA A 566 9.67 8.93 5.46
N PRO A 567 9.99 10.20 5.08
CA PRO A 567 9.48 10.79 3.84
C PRO A 567 9.94 10.05 2.58
N THR A 568 11.21 9.60 2.52
CA THR A 568 11.73 8.82 1.39
C THR A 568 11.08 7.45 1.34
N ASN A 569 10.91 6.76 2.46
CA ASN A 569 10.25 5.46 2.52
C ASN A 569 8.81 5.56 2.00
N ARG A 570 8.06 6.58 2.46
CA ARG A 570 6.69 6.83 1.97
C ARG A 570 6.66 7.08 0.46
N TYR A 571 7.56 7.89 -0.07
CA TYR A 571 7.66 8.12 -1.53
C TYR A 571 7.88 6.82 -2.30
N PHE A 572 8.83 5.97 -1.85
CA PHE A 572 9.11 4.70 -2.51
C PHE A 572 7.98 3.69 -2.36
N GLU A 573 7.29 3.67 -1.24
CA GLU A 573 6.08 2.87 -1.03
C GLU A 573 4.96 3.28 -2.00
N GLU A 574 4.65 4.57 -2.07
CA GLU A 574 3.53 5.09 -2.88
C GLU A 574 3.81 5.06 -4.39
N LYS A 575 5.04 5.36 -4.81
CA LYS A 575 5.39 5.54 -6.23
C LYS A 575 6.08 4.32 -6.85
N ASN A 576 6.80 3.54 -6.06
CA ASN A 576 7.61 2.44 -6.54
C ASN A 576 7.22 1.08 -5.94
N GLY A 577 6.22 1.05 -5.04
CA GLY A 577 5.74 -0.18 -4.41
C GLY A 577 6.78 -0.84 -3.51
N LEU A 578 7.70 -0.07 -2.91
CA LEU A 578 8.64 -0.58 -1.92
C LEU A 578 8.02 -0.52 -0.54
N ASP A 579 7.47 -1.60 -0.08
CA ASP A 579 6.74 -1.75 1.18
C ASP A 579 7.51 -2.55 2.25
N ARG A 580 8.80 -2.76 2.03
CA ARG A 580 9.71 -3.49 2.92
C ARG A 580 11.13 -2.95 2.84
N LEU A 581 11.98 -3.41 3.78
CA LEU A 581 13.42 -3.15 3.74
C LEU A 581 14.05 -3.65 2.43
N PHE A 582 14.73 -2.78 1.67
CA PHE A 582 15.48 -3.16 0.48
C PHE A 582 16.87 -3.68 0.88
N LEU A 583 16.90 -4.84 1.53
CA LEU A 583 18.13 -5.54 1.92
C LEU A 583 17.93 -7.04 1.72
N HIS A 584 18.79 -7.66 0.89
CA HIS A 584 18.69 -9.06 0.52
C HIS A 584 20.06 -9.72 0.44
N CYS A 585 20.23 -10.87 1.11
CA CYS A 585 21.46 -11.68 1.03
C CYS A 585 21.44 -12.51 -0.25
N VAL A 586 22.19 -12.06 -1.27
CA VAL A 586 22.20 -12.71 -2.59
C VAL A 586 23.23 -13.82 -2.72
N ARG A 587 24.24 -13.87 -1.83
CA ARG A 587 25.34 -14.83 -1.97
C ARG A 587 25.99 -15.10 -0.62
N VAL A 588 26.29 -16.37 -0.38
CA VAL A 588 27.13 -16.86 0.74
C VAL A 588 28.29 -17.64 0.18
N GLU A 589 29.49 -17.41 0.73
CA GLU A 589 30.73 -18.09 0.38
C GLU A 589 31.44 -18.55 1.67
N PHE A 590 31.86 -19.77 1.71
CA PHE A 590 32.60 -20.33 2.86
C PHE A 590 33.34 -21.61 2.42
N GLU A 591 34.30 -22.06 3.23
CA GLU A 591 34.95 -23.34 3.03
C GLU A 591 34.08 -24.46 3.60
N HIS A 592 33.78 -25.46 2.76
CA HIS A 592 32.96 -26.60 3.15
C HIS A 592 33.73 -27.48 4.15
N VAL A 593 33.20 -27.63 5.37
CA VAL A 593 33.91 -28.29 6.49
C VAL A 593 34.45 -29.65 6.14
N ARG A 594 33.67 -30.48 5.45
CA ARG A 594 34.07 -31.85 5.11
C ARG A 594 34.96 -31.97 3.87
N ARG A 595 34.76 -31.10 2.88
CA ARG A 595 35.39 -31.20 1.57
C ARG A 595 36.61 -30.33 1.44
N GLY A 596 36.83 -29.34 2.34
CA GLY A 596 37.90 -28.38 2.27
C GLY A 596 37.89 -27.50 1.01
N GLN A 597 36.80 -27.47 0.29
CA GLN A 597 36.63 -26.68 -0.93
C GLN A 597 35.70 -25.50 -0.67
N LYS A 598 35.94 -24.42 -1.41
CA LYS A 598 35.09 -23.24 -1.33
C LYS A 598 33.72 -23.52 -1.93
N LEU A 599 32.69 -23.40 -1.12
CA LEU A 599 31.28 -23.46 -1.54
C LEU A 599 30.77 -22.04 -1.76
N ILE A 600 30.09 -21.83 -2.88
CA ILE A 600 29.43 -20.57 -3.25
C ILE A 600 27.99 -20.89 -3.58
N VAL A 601 27.06 -20.27 -2.84
CA VAL A 601 25.63 -20.38 -3.09
C VAL A 601 25.05 -19.01 -3.38
N GLU A 602 24.25 -18.91 -4.42
CA GLU A 602 23.65 -17.66 -4.88
C GLU A 602 22.14 -17.79 -5.00
N ALA A 603 21.44 -16.70 -4.69
CA ALA A 603 20.01 -16.53 -4.96
C ALA A 603 19.77 -15.18 -5.65
N PRO A 604 18.86 -15.12 -6.64
CA PRO A 604 18.50 -13.86 -7.29
C PRO A 604 17.75 -12.95 -6.31
N LEU A 605 17.66 -11.65 -6.64
CA LEU A 605 16.74 -10.75 -5.96
C LEU A 605 15.30 -11.27 -6.10
N PRO A 606 14.51 -11.27 -5.02
CA PRO A 606 13.11 -11.66 -5.08
C PRO A 606 12.29 -10.72 -5.97
N GLY A 607 11.20 -11.23 -6.54
CA GLY A 607 10.40 -10.56 -7.56
C GLY A 607 9.89 -9.18 -7.14
N GLU A 608 9.52 -9.00 -5.86
CA GLU A 608 9.07 -7.71 -5.34
C GLU A 608 10.20 -6.64 -5.34
N LEU A 609 11.43 -6.99 -4.99
CA LEU A 609 12.56 -6.07 -5.04
C LEU A 609 13.04 -5.79 -6.47
N ARG A 610 12.95 -6.80 -7.36
CA ARG A 610 13.20 -6.62 -8.80
C ARG A 610 12.23 -5.62 -9.39
N GLY A 611 10.93 -5.74 -9.09
CA GLY A 611 9.91 -4.82 -9.56
C GLY A 611 10.12 -3.38 -9.12
N VAL A 612 10.67 -3.15 -7.93
CA VAL A 612 11.07 -1.79 -7.50
C VAL A 612 12.18 -1.23 -8.39
N LEU A 613 13.22 -2.03 -8.67
CA LEU A 613 14.31 -1.59 -9.56
C LEU A 613 13.84 -1.36 -11.00
N GLU A 614 12.93 -2.17 -11.51
CA GLU A 614 12.33 -1.98 -12.85
C GLU A 614 11.63 -0.63 -12.96
N ARG A 615 10.87 -0.25 -11.93
CA ARG A 615 10.16 1.04 -11.89
C ARG A 615 11.06 2.25 -11.67
N THR A 616 12.26 2.07 -11.11
CA THR A 616 13.14 3.19 -10.72
C THR A 616 14.35 3.38 -11.63
N SER A 617 14.91 2.33 -12.22
CA SER A 617 16.18 2.40 -12.96
C SER A 617 16.15 1.79 -14.35
N GLY A 618 15.02 1.22 -14.73
CA GLY A 618 14.87 0.52 -16.01
C GLY A 618 15.66 -0.79 -16.10
N ALA A 619 15.54 -1.47 -17.24
CA ALA A 619 16.06 -2.82 -17.48
C ALA A 619 17.62 -2.94 -17.38
N GLY A 620 18.36 -1.84 -17.49
CA GLY A 620 19.83 -1.85 -17.47
C GLY A 620 20.43 -2.25 -16.14
N THR A 621 19.89 -1.72 -15.03
CA THR A 621 20.39 -2.03 -13.66
C THR A 621 20.15 -3.49 -13.31
N LEU A 622 18.99 -4.06 -13.68
CA LEU A 622 18.69 -5.46 -13.42
C LEU A 622 19.59 -6.40 -14.22
N LYS A 623 19.76 -6.16 -15.52
CA LYS A 623 20.70 -6.94 -16.37
C LYS A 623 22.10 -6.92 -15.80
N PHE A 624 22.55 -5.79 -15.27
CA PHE A 624 23.86 -5.70 -14.62
C PHE A 624 23.90 -6.52 -13.32
N LEU A 625 22.87 -6.43 -12.45
CA LEU A 625 22.79 -7.20 -11.21
C LEU A 625 22.73 -8.71 -11.44
N GLU A 626 22.12 -9.15 -12.53
CA GLU A 626 22.04 -10.55 -12.96
C GLU A 626 23.32 -11.03 -13.66
N SER A 627 24.21 -10.11 -14.05
CA SER A 627 25.49 -10.48 -14.64
C SER A 627 26.44 -11.04 -13.58
N LYS A 628 27.27 -12.03 -13.97
CA LYS A 628 28.32 -12.60 -13.10
C LYS A 628 29.30 -11.56 -12.54
N ASN A 629 29.41 -10.39 -13.18
CA ASN A 629 30.30 -9.30 -12.77
C ASN A 629 29.79 -8.51 -11.55
N ALA A 630 28.48 -8.41 -11.33
CA ALA A 630 27.91 -7.67 -10.20
C ALA A 630 28.28 -8.30 -8.86
N LEU A 631 28.37 -9.64 -8.80
CA LEU A 631 28.66 -10.39 -7.59
C LEU A 631 30.15 -10.75 -7.43
N GLY A 632 31.00 -10.43 -8.42
CA GLY A 632 32.44 -10.53 -8.27
C GLY A 632 33.09 -11.83 -8.73
N HIS A 633 32.56 -12.50 -9.75
CA HIS A 633 33.26 -13.55 -10.47
C HIS A 633 34.23 -12.95 -11.48
N GLY A 634 35.45 -12.75 -11.12
CA GLY A 634 36.50 -12.34 -12.05
C GLY A 634 37.30 -11.13 -11.58
N GLY A 635 38.61 -11.30 -11.57
CA GLY A 635 39.56 -10.20 -11.43
C GLY A 635 39.48 -9.26 -12.62
N SER A 636 39.66 -7.97 -12.37
CA SER A 636 39.71 -6.86 -13.31
C SER A 636 38.36 -6.39 -13.88
N SER A 637 37.99 -5.24 -13.44
CA SER A 637 36.70 -4.58 -13.67
C SER A 637 36.72 -3.68 -14.88
N SER A 638 35.84 -3.90 -15.82
CA SER A 638 35.22 -2.80 -16.57
C SER A 638 33.82 -2.60 -16.05
N LEU A 639 33.52 -1.43 -15.50
CA LEU A 639 32.17 -1.00 -15.17
C LEU A 639 31.37 -0.85 -16.46
N PRO A 640 30.06 -1.14 -16.46
CA PRO A 640 29.20 -0.66 -17.53
C PRO A 640 29.26 0.86 -17.55
N PRO A 641 29.18 1.49 -18.72
CA PRO A 641 29.18 2.95 -18.85
C PRO A 641 28.00 3.52 -18.05
N THR A 642 28.23 4.64 -17.40
CA THR A 642 27.17 5.43 -16.76
C THR A 642 26.19 5.92 -17.83
N PRO A 643 24.93 6.23 -17.51
CA PRO A 643 24.00 6.85 -18.47
C PRO A 643 24.59 8.10 -19.15
N ASP A 644 25.46 8.84 -18.46
CA ASP A 644 26.17 10.00 -19.02
C ASP A 644 27.23 9.62 -20.08
N GLU A 645 27.85 8.45 -20.00
CA GLU A 645 28.80 7.95 -20.99
C GLU A 645 28.15 7.37 -22.25
N LEU A 646 26.86 7.05 -22.19
CA LEU A 646 26.06 6.61 -23.35
C LEU A 646 25.54 7.78 -24.19
N HIS A 647 25.49 9.00 -23.64
CA HIS A 647 25.13 10.21 -24.39
C HIS A 647 26.25 10.81 -25.21
N ASP A 648 27.51 10.43 -24.95
CA ASP A 648 28.68 11.03 -25.64
C ASP A 648 29.06 10.36 -27.00
N ARG A 649 28.23 9.41 -27.47
CA ARG A 649 28.42 8.78 -28.79
C ARG A 649 27.26 9.05 -29.78
N GLY A 650 26.73 10.24 -29.76
CA GLY A 650 25.70 10.62 -30.73
C GLY A 650 25.40 12.11 -30.75
N SER A 651 26.01 12.81 -31.74
CA SER A 651 25.72 14.14 -32.24
C SER A 651 25.97 15.34 -31.29
N ALA A 652 26.99 16.08 -31.64
CA ALA A 652 27.16 17.49 -31.28
C ALA A 652 25.96 18.33 -31.73
N LEU A 653 25.21 18.86 -30.79
CA LEU A 653 24.41 20.07 -30.95
C LEU A 653 24.55 20.92 -29.69
N ASP A 654 25.18 22.06 -29.93
CA ASP A 654 25.50 23.16 -29.04
C ASP A 654 24.17 23.75 -28.45
N VAL A 655 23.99 23.76 -27.15
CA VAL A 655 23.09 24.69 -26.45
C VAL A 655 23.70 25.09 -25.12
N SER A 656 24.30 26.26 -25.10
CA SER A 656 24.69 27.01 -23.94
C SER A 656 23.45 27.46 -23.14
N ALA A 657 23.22 26.90 -21.96
CA ALA A 657 22.41 27.49 -20.91
C ALA A 657 22.86 27.01 -19.54
N THR A 658 23.48 27.90 -18.81
CA THR A 658 23.92 27.75 -17.43
C THR A 658 22.71 27.73 -16.48
N PRO A 659 22.54 26.74 -15.60
CA PRO A 659 21.55 26.86 -14.53
C PRO A 659 22.17 27.57 -13.32
N THR A 660 21.51 28.61 -12.89
CA THR A 660 21.81 29.41 -11.69
C THR A 660 21.60 28.54 -10.44
N ILE A 661 22.67 28.40 -9.66
CA ILE A 661 22.63 27.80 -8.31
C ILE A 661 22.01 28.82 -7.35
N ILE A 662 20.84 28.50 -6.78
CA ILE A 662 20.28 29.26 -5.67
C ILE A 662 20.84 28.67 -4.37
N ASP A 663 21.72 29.44 -3.75
CA ASP A 663 22.28 29.20 -2.41
C ASP A 663 21.25 29.60 -1.36
N SER A 664 20.65 28.62 -0.66
CA SER A 664 19.75 28.85 0.48
C SER A 664 20.49 28.67 1.80
N ARG A 665 21.39 29.60 2.12
CA ARG A 665 21.78 29.87 3.51
C ARG A 665 21.16 31.19 3.93
N ARG A 666 20.09 31.12 4.71
CA ARG A 666 19.78 32.16 5.76
C ARG A 666 18.65 31.70 6.69
N SER A 667 19.02 31.75 7.98
CA SER A 667 18.27 32.10 9.19
C SER A 667 17.15 31.18 9.66
N SER A 668 17.46 30.47 10.77
CA SER A 668 16.50 30.03 11.79
C SER A 668 15.99 31.24 12.60
N PRO A 669 14.76 31.21 13.05
CA PRO A 669 14.41 31.81 14.35
C PRO A 669 14.05 30.71 15.35
N GLU A 670 14.51 30.93 16.59
CA GLU A 670 14.17 30.19 17.79
C GLU A 670 12.66 30.14 18.01
N ALA A 671 12.15 28.97 18.37
CA ALA A 671 10.77 28.78 18.75
C ALA A 671 10.68 28.26 20.18
N ALA A 672 9.80 28.88 20.91
CA ALA A 672 9.33 28.49 22.22
C ALA A 672 8.62 27.15 22.19
N GLY A 673 8.81 26.34 23.25
CA GLY A 673 8.25 25.02 23.37
C GLY A 673 6.74 24.99 23.60
N ASP A 674 6.13 23.93 23.14
CA ASP A 674 4.91 23.39 23.76
C ASP A 674 4.98 21.87 23.77
N GLY A 675 4.74 21.32 24.96
CA GLY A 675 4.94 19.92 25.28
C GLY A 675 3.85 19.02 24.68
N ARG A 676 4.30 18.05 23.87
CA ARG A 676 3.56 16.80 23.64
C ARG A 676 4.49 15.62 23.84
N ALA A 677 4.14 14.81 24.82
CA ALA A 677 4.83 13.58 25.20
C ALA A 677 4.92 12.64 24.01
N SER A 678 6.14 12.43 23.51
CA SER A 678 6.46 11.29 22.64
C SER A 678 6.65 10.06 23.53
N VAL A 679 5.75 9.09 23.41
CA VAL A 679 5.91 7.79 24.04
C VAL A 679 7.02 7.03 23.31
N ILE A 680 8.19 6.99 23.92
CA ILE A 680 9.30 6.12 23.50
C ILE A 680 8.98 4.72 24.05
N TYR A 681 8.71 3.77 23.14
CA TYR A 681 8.52 2.38 23.48
C TYR A 681 9.89 1.73 23.70
N THR A 682 10.24 1.46 24.95
CA THR A 682 11.31 0.54 25.35
C THR A 682 10.73 -0.87 25.44
N PRO A 683 11.32 -1.90 24.81
CA PRO A 683 10.93 -3.29 25.07
C PRO A 683 11.28 -3.65 26.51
N PRO A 684 10.48 -4.50 27.17
CA PRO A 684 10.75 -4.93 28.55
C PRO A 684 12.04 -5.72 28.62
N ASP A 685 12.91 -5.34 29.54
CA ASP A 685 14.07 -6.09 29.96
C ASP A 685 13.62 -7.42 30.54
N ALA A 686 14.26 -8.50 30.08
CA ALA A 686 14.14 -9.80 30.71
C ALA A 686 14.90 -9.77 32.07
N ASP A 687 14.19 -9.51 33.14
CA ASP A 687 14.70 -9.69 34.51
C ASP A 687 14.68 -11.17 34.85
N ASP A 688 15.89 -11.74 34.93
CA ASP A 688 16.17 -12.95 35.66
C ASP A 688 15.89 -12.73 37.16
N LYS A 689 14.79 -13.22 37.67
CA LYS A 689 14.63 -13.43 39.12
C LYS A 689 14.76 -14.91 39.43
N LYS A 690 15.91 -15.26 40.01
CA LYS A 690 16.06 -16.44 40.84
C LYS A 690 15.03 -16.38 41.97
N VAL A 691 14.32 -17.45 42.14
CA VAL A 691 13.55 -17.74 43.35
C VAL A 691 14.24 -18.93 44.04
N ASP A 692 14.61 -18.70 45.29
CA ASP A 692 14.99 -19.72 46.25
C ASP A 692 13.86 -20.71 46.52
#